data_e821d91387f1afe185bd8595f24cb427
#
_entry.id   e821d91387f1afe185bd8595f24cb427
#
_cell.length_a   1.000
_cell.length_b   1.000
_cell.length_c   1.000
_cell.angle_alpha   90.00
_cell.angle_beta   90.00
_cell.angle_gamma   90.00
#
_symmetry.space_group_name_H-M   'P 1'
#
loop_
_entity.id
_entity.type
_entity.pdbx_description
1 polymer ?
#
loop_
_entity_poly.entity_id
_entity_poly.type
_entity_poly.pdbx_seq_one_letter_code
_entity_poly.pdbx_strand_id
1 'polypeptide(L)'
;LIVFFFLKDLRTTIIAAAALPAAIISAFGFLHLMNFSLNNMTMLGLSLSVGLLIDDAIVVLENIYRHVEGGEDRMFAASNSMNEIGIAVMATTFSIVAVFIPVAFMPGMIGKFFYEFALTVAFAVLISLFVSFTLTPMLSSRFIVHKKEHGFLFTFFENIMAQTTNIYKRMISWSLNHRLIVIVSAIIIFVFSLYLTKYIGKEMMPPSNSGNFLVYFQAPEGTSVRVMKKYSNSLYMVVKKTPFRKTIFMATASGVNGSRYKGLFFISLKNNRNVNQQQIMAILRKRLTKVPGVFTQVMDMPVVGGASANVAPLQVIMMGPSIKKTVAYSNKLLNDIRKTPGLVDVTSNMQFHQPELLIHIKRNIAGSLGVSVSSIAETIDALIGGDINIFKNYNFIYQGHIYNQQIRLFRNERNRVSDIKNLYVSNNKGKLIPLSDLVTIKKTIGPQVINRRDLENAVTIYANMSNHVPLSYGVSKVNQYMSRIIPKKSLYAYQFSGMASKMNQSFGAMGSALLLALIIVYMILASLYNSFIDPLVIMVSVPFALIGAIGGLLLMHRALSVIALIGVILLIGLVVKNAILLVDFIILSRERGLNKHDSIVEAGSIRLRPILMTTLAMIFGMLPIATGIGVGSSSRAPMAIDVIGGLLTSMFLTLLVIPVLYSYTDNLKGFFKKS
;
A
#
# COMPACT_ATOMS: atom_id res chain seq x y z
N LEU A 1 -4.03 -7.15 -30.03
CA LEU A 1 -3.20 -6.50 -31.05
C LEU A 1 -1.81 -7.12 -31.12
N ILE A 2 -1.02 -7.17 -30.05
CA ILE A 2 0.34 -7.73 -30.04
C ILE A 2 0.36 -9.18 -30.52
N VAL A 3 -0.48 -10.03 -29.96
CA VAL A 3 -0.62 -11.43 -30.37
C VAL A 3 -0.92 -11.53 -31.88
N PHE A 4 -1.79 -10.69 -32.39
CA PHE A 4 -2.12 -10.64 -33.82
C PHE A 4 -0.91 -10.28 -34.71
N PHE A 5 -0.08 -9.32 -34.27
CA PHE A 5 1.13 -8.95 -35.02
C PHE A 5 2.17 -10.08 -35.04
N PHE A 6 2.31 -10.83 -33.93
CA PHE A 6 3.29 -11.93 -33.85
C PHE A 6 2.83 -13.19 -34.54
N LEU A 7 1.55 -13.59 -34.41
CA LEU A 7 1.00 -14.82 -34.99
C LEU A 7 0.45 -14.64 -36.42
N LYS A 8 0.25 -13.39 -36.85
CA LYS A 8 -0.15 -13.02 -38.23
C LYS A 8 -1.48 -13.59 -38.71
N ASP A 9 -2.24 -14.22 -37.82
CA ASP A 9 -3.52 -14.83 -38.13
C ASP A 9 -4.59 -14.42 -37.11
N LEU A 10 -5.75 -13.96 -37.64
CA LEU A 10 -6.86 -13.51 -36.83
C LEU A 10 -7.52 -14.68 -36.06
N ARG A 11 -7.55 -15.86 -36.67
CA ARG A 11 -8.17 -17.05 -36.05
C ARG A 11 -7.38 -17.49 -34.83
N THR A 12 -6.07 -17.57 -34.97
CA THR A 12 -5.14 -17.89 -33.89
C THR A 12 -5.23 -16.85 -32.75
N THR A 13 -5.36 -15.57 -33.12
CA THR A 13 -5.59 -14.48 -32.14
C THR A 13 -6.91 -14.63 -31.39
N ILE A 14 -8.00 -15.00 -32.07
CA ILE A 14 -9.31 -15.24 -31.45
C ILE A 14 -9.27 -16.45 -30.52
N ILE A 15 -8.53 -17.51 -30.87
CA ILE A 15 -8.35 -18.69 -30.01
C ILE A 15 -7.68 -18.29 -28.69
N ALA A 16 -6.56 -17.51 -28.76
CA ALA A 16 -5.90 -17.00 -27.57
C ALA A 16 -6.83 -16.08 -26.75
N ALA A 17 -7.60 -15.21 -27.42
CA ALA A 17 -8.52 -14.30 -26.77
C ALA A 17 -9.71 -15.02 -26.09
N ALA A 18 -10.15 -16.16 -26.62
CA ALA A 18 -11.27 -16.95 -26.06
C ALA A 18 -10.92 -17.57 -24.69
N ALA A 19 -9.64 -17.78 -24.40
CA ALA A 19 -9.20 -18.27 -23.10
C ALA A 19 -9.48 -17.25 -21.96
N LEU A 20 -9.42 -15.94 -22.25
CA LEU A 20 -9.62 -14.88 -21.24
C LEU A 20 -11.03 -14.88 -20.64
N PRO A 21 -12.13 -14.82 -21.41
CA PRO A 21 -13.47 -14.86 -20.86
C PRO A 21 -13.72 -16.15 -20.06
N ALA A 22 -13.26 -17.29 -20.54
CA ALA A 22 -13.43 -18.55 -19.86
C ALA A 22 -12.76 -18.55 -18.47
N ALA A 23 -11.52 -18.07 -18.39
CA ALA A 23 -10.81 -18.00 -17.12
C ALA A 23 -11.39 -16.94 -16.15
N ILE A 24 -11.81 -15.78 -16.66
CA ILE A 24 -12.38 -14.71 -15.83
C ILE A 24 -13.76 -15.11 -15.28
N ILE A 25 -14.63 -15.68 -16.11
CA ILE A 25 -15.96 -16.15 -15.66
C ILE A 25 -15.80 -17.23 -14.58
N SER A 26 -14.87 -18.16 -14.76
CA SER A 26 -14.58 -19.18 -13.76
C SER A 26 -14.02 -18.58 -12.46
N ALA A 27 -13.21 -17.51 -12.56
CA ALA A 27 -12.72 -16.79 -11.39
C ALA A 27 -13.85 -16.12 -10.60
N PHE A 28 -14.89 -15.59 -11.26
CA PHE A 28 -16.10 -15.10 -10.56
C PHE A 28 -16.84 -16.23 -9.83
N GLY A 29 -16.92 -17.41 -10.43
CA GLY A 29 -17.46 -18.61 -9.76
C GLY A 29 -16.70 -18.95 -8.48
N PHE A 30 -15.36 -18.89 -8.51
CA PHE A 30 -14.54 -19.09 -7.32
C PHE A 30 -14.77 -18.02 -6.26
N LEU A 31 -14.84 -16.74 -6.63
CA LEU A 31 -15.13 -15.66 -5.70
C LEU A 31 -16.46 -15.91 -4.97
N HIS A 32 -17.47 -16.39 -5.69
CA HIS A 32 -18.77 -16.74 -5.12
C HIS A 32 -18.66 -17.92 -4.12
N LEU A 33 -17.96 -18.99 -4.49
CA LEU A 33 -17.74 -20.16 -3.62
C LEU A 33 -17.00 -19.82 -2.32
N MET A 34 -16.04 -18.90 -2.39
CA MET A 34 -15.27 -18.43 -1.23
C MET A 34 -15.97 -17.32 -0.44
N ASN A 35 -17.19 -16.94 -0.83
CA ASN A 35 -17.91 -15.79 -0.25
C ASN A 35 -17.12 -14.48 -0.31
N PHE A 36 -16.30 -14.28 -1.33
CA PHE A 36 -15.59 -13.04 -1.56
C PHE A 36 -16.47 -12.00 -2.22
N SER A 37 -16.35 -10.74 -1.80
CA SER A 37 -17.06 -9.63 -2.42
C SER A 37 -16.30 -9.10 -3.64
N LEU A 38 -17.03 -8.49 -4.58
CA LEU A 38 -16.42 -7.68 -5.64
C LEU A 38 -15.95 -6.35 -5.05
N ASN A 39 -14.72 -6.30 -4.60
CA ASN A 39 -14.10 -5.15 -3.99
C ASN A 39 -12.83 -4.72 -4.73
N ASN A 40 -12.19 -3.65 -4.25
CA ASN A 40 -10.98 -3.12 -4.88
C ASN A 40 -9.83 -4.15 -4.96
N MET A 41 -9.73 -5.10 -4.03
CA MET A 41 -8.66 -6.09 -4.00
C MET A 41 -8.94 -7.25 -4.96
N THR A 42 -10.15 -7.79 -4.97
CA THR A 42 -10.55 -8.85 -5.91
C THR A 42 -10.53 -8.33 -7.36
N MET A 43 -11.02 -7.09 -7.59
CA MET A 43 -10.95 -6.46 -8.91
C MET A 43 -9.51 -6.12 -9.35
N LEU A 44 -8.64 -5.76 -8.41
CA LEU A 44 -7.21 -5.60 -8.69
C LEU A 44 -6.58 -6.94 -9.09
N GLY A 45 -6.90 -8.01 -8.35
CA GLY A 45 -6.44 -9.37 -8.66
C GLY A 45 -6.87 -9.82 -10.05
N LEU A 46 -8.15 -9.69 -10.38
CA LEU A 46 -8.67 -10.01 -11.72
C LEU A 46 -8.02 -9.17 -12.82
N SER A 47 -7.92 -7.85 -12.61
CA SER A 47 -7.31 -6.93 -13.58
C SER A 47 -5.84 -7.28 -13.88
N LEU A 48 -5.10 -7.67 -12.84
CA LEU A 48 -3.71 -8.11 -12.96
C LEU A 48 -3.60 -9.48 -13.63
N SER A 49 -4.53 -10.38 -13.29
CA SER A 49 -4.56 -11.73 -13.85
C SER A 49 -4.79 -11.75 -15.35
N VAL A 50 -5.50 -10.76 -15.93
CA VAL A 50 -5.73 -10.69 -17.39
C VAL A 50 -4.44 -10.83 -18.19
N GLY A 51 -3.37 -10.13 -17.76
CA GLY A 51 -2.06 -10.23 -18.40
C GLY A 51 -1.41 -11.61 -18.22
N LEU A 52 -1.65 -12.26 -17.07
CA LEU A 52 -1.12 -13.59 -16.76
C LEU A 52 -1.87 -14.70 -17.50
N LEU A 53 -3.20 -14.58 -17.60
CA LEU A 53 -4.08 -15.60 -18.16
C LEU A 53 -3.85 -15.84 -19.65
N ILE A 54 -3.55 -14.79 -20.41
CA ILE A 54 -3.32 -14.91 -21.85
C ILE A 54 -1.97 -15.57 -22.17
N ASP A 55 -1.02 -15.48 -21.24
CA ASP A 55 0.37 -15.87 -21.44
C ASP A 55 0.52 -17.39 -21.61
N ASP A 56 -0.18 -18.23 -20.81
CA ASP A 56 -0.15 -19.68 -20.95
C ASP A 56 -0.78 -20.13 -22.28
N ALA A 57 -1.93 -19.53 -22.63
CA ALA A 57 -2.59 -19.80 -23.90
C ALA A 57 -1.73 -19.41 -25.11
N ILE A 58 -0.97 -18.30 -25.01
CA ILE A 58 -0.03 -17.86 -26.07
C ILE A 58 1.09 -18.87 -26.28
N VAL A 59 1.73 -19.34 -25.20
CA VAL A 59 2.85 -20.28 -25.28
C VAL A 59 2.41 -21.61 -25.90
N VAL A 60 1.24 -22.12 -25.47
CA VAL A 60 0.67 -23.35 -26.04
C VAL A 60 0.34 -23.17 -27.53
N LEU A 61 -0.35 -22.06 -27.85
CA LEU A 61 -0.79 -21.77 -29.21
C LEU A 61 0.37 -21.59 -30.17
N GLU A 62 1.42 -20.89 -29.74
CA GLU A 62 2.64 -20.65 -30.54
C GLU A 62 3.34 -21.98 -30.82
N ASN A 63 3.45 -22.86 -29.84
CA ASN A 63 4.09 -24.16 -30.06
C ASN A 63 3.27 -25.05 -31.01
N ILE A 64 1.92 -25.08 -30.88
CA ILE A 64 1.05 -25.78 -31.83
C ILE A 64 1.20 -25.20 -33.24
N TYR A 65 1.21 -23.86 -33.36
CA TYR A 65 1.39 -23.17 -34.65
C TYR A 65 2.73 -23.54 -35.32
N ARG A 66 3.80 -23.63 -34.55
CA ARG A 66 5.13 -24.03 -35.03
C ARG A 66 5.13 -25.46 -35.59
N HIS A 67 4.46 -26.43 -34.95
CA HIS A 67 4.31 -27.79 -35.45
C HIS A 67 3.49 -27.84 -36.76
N VAL A 68 2.39 -27.06 -36.83
CA VAL A 68 1.57 -26.96 -38.05
C VAL A 68 2.35 -26.28 -39.19
N GLU A 69 3.16 -25.26 -38.90
CA GLU A 69 4.06 -24.62 -39.86
C GLU A 69 5.15 -25.56 -40.37
N GLY A 70 5.61 -26.50 -39.51
CA GLY A 70 6.50 -27.59 -39.84
C GLY A 70 5.90 -28.69 -40.71
N GLY A 71 4.58 -28.61 -41.03
CA GLY A 71 3.87 -29.56 -41.89
C GLY A 71 3.15 -30.69 -41.17
N GLU A 72 3.11 -30.71 -39.85
CA GLU A 72 2.35 -31.70 -39.10
C GLU A 72 0.82 -31.49 -39.25
N ASP A 73 0.06 -32.59 -39.25
CA ASP A 73 -1.40 -32.48 -39.19
C ASP A 73 -1.84 -31.81 -37.89
N ARG A 74 -2.87 -30.98 -37.94
CA ARG A 74 -3.34 -30.13 -36.83
C ARG A 74 -3.60 -30.88 -35.53
N MET A 75 -4.17 -32.08 -35.63
CA MET A 75 -4.51 -32.91 -34.48
C MET A 75 -3.26 -33.49 -33.82
N PHE A 76 -2.33 -33.99 -34.63
CA PHE A 76 -1.04 -34.47 -34.17
C PHE A 76 -0.15 -33.30 -33.66
N ALA A 77 -0.13 -32.16 -34.35
CA ALA A 77 0.56 -30.94 -33.90
C ALA A 77 0.08 -30.49 -32.51
N ALA A 78 -1.22 -30.48 -32.23
CA ALA A 78 -1.75 -30.18 -30.91
C ALA A 78 -1.30 -31.18 -29.84
N SER A 79 -1.34 -32.49 -30.12
CA SER A 79 -0.89 -33.54 -29.19
C SER A 79 0.63 -33.47 -28.92
N ASN A 80 1.43 -33.39 -29.99
CA ASN A 80 2.89 -33.34 -29.90
C ASN A 80 3.36 -32.08 -29.15
N SER A 81 2.73 -30.95 -29.45
CA SER A 81 3.01 -29.69 -28.74
C SER A 81 2.77 -29.79 -27.24
N MET A 82 1.65 -30.42 -26.81
CA MET A 82 1.35 -30.58 -25.38
C MET A 82 2.34 -31.51 -24.69
N ASN A 83 2.80 -32.56 -25.37
CA ASN A 83 3.82 -33.47 -24.84
C ASN A 83 5.19 -32.75 -24.69
N GLU A 84 5.50 -31.83 -25.63
CA GLU A 84 6.76 -31.10 -25.61
C GLU A 84 6.83 -30.06 -24.50
N ILE A 85 5.76 -29.25 -24.28
CA ILE A 85 5.82 -28.09 -23.38
C ILE A 85 4.97 -28.24 -22.12
N GLY A 86 4.18 -29.30 -21.99
CA GLY A 86 3.19 -29.43 -20.91
C GLY A 86 3.79 -29.32 -19.51
N ILE A 87 4.91 -30.00 -19.26
CA ILE A 87 5.60 -29.96 -17.95
C ILE A 87 6.13 -28.54 -17.67
N ALA A 88 6.70 -27.88 -18.68
CA ALA A 88 7.21 -26.52 -18.52
C ALA A 88 6.09 -25.51 -18.21
N VAL A 89 4.93 -25.62 -18.87
CA VAL A 89 3.77 -24.77 -18.61
C VAL A 89 3.18 -25.05 -17.20
N MET A 90 3.11 -26.29 -16.76
CA MET A 90 2.74 -26.61 -15.38
C MET A 90 3.73 -26.01 -14.37
N ALA A 91 5.03 -26.18 -14.60
CA ALA A 91 6.09 -25.62 -13.76
C ALA A 91 5.94 -24.09 -13.58
N THR A 92 5.69 -23.38 -14.69
CA THR A 92 5.50 -21.92 -14.67
C THR A 92 4.26 -21.52 -13.88
N THR A 93 3.14 -22.20 -14.09
CA THR A 93 1.87 -21.91 -13.40
C THR A 93 1.97 -22.19 -11.91
N PHE A 94 2.48 -23.35 -11.51
CA PHE A 94 2.67 -23.69 -10.10
C PHE A 94 3.68 -22.75 -9.42
N SER A 95 4.71 -22.28 -10.12
CA SER A 95 5.63 -21.27 -9.59
C SER A 95 4.92 -19.95 -9.31
N ILE A 96 4.02 -19.50 -10.18
CA ILE A 96 3.21 -18.29 -9.94
C ILE A 96 2.29 -18.49 -8.73
N VAL A 97 1.55 -19.61 -8.66
CA VAL A 97 0.67 -19.91 -7.53
C VAL A 97 1.46 -19.97 -6.22
N ALA A 98 2.64 -20.60 -6.23
CA ALA A 98 3.54 -20.70 -5.08
C ALA A 98 3.99 -19.34 -4.54
N VAL A 99 4.12 -18.34 -5.39
CA VAL A 99 4.46 -16.98 -4.99
C VAL A 99 3.28 -16.29 -4.29
N PHE A 100 2.03 -16.56 -4.70
CA PHE A 100 0.86 -15.91 -4.11
C PHE A 100 0.37 -16.57 -2.81
N ILE A 101 0.63 -17.85 -2.59
CA ILE A 101 0.22 -18.57 -1.35
C ILE A 101 0.77 -17.89 -0.09
N PRO A 102 2.07 -17.60 0.06
CA PRO A 102 2.59 -16.90 1.24
C PRO A 102 1.96 -15.53 1.46
N VAL A 103 1.61 -14.83 0.39
CA VAL A 103 0.94 -13.51 0.46
C VAL A 103 -0.48 -13.65 1.03
N ALA A 104 -1.21 -14.69 0.66
CA ALA A 104 -2.54 -14.95 1.19
C ALA A 104 -2.51 -15.18 2.71
N PHE A 105 -1.48 -15.83 3.23
CA PHE A 105 -1.37 -16.17 4.65
C PHE A 105 -0.49 -15.22 5.47
N MET A 106 -0.24 -14.01 4.97
CA MET A 106 0.51 -13.00 5.73
C MET A 106 -0.22 -12.59 7.01
N PRO A 107 0.51 -12.40 8.14
CA PRO A 107 -0.09 -11.92 9.38
C PRO A 107 -0.48 -10.45 9.32
N GLY A 108 -1.41 -10.04 10.20
CA GLY A 108 -1.78 -8.65 10.43
C GLY A 108 -2.86 -8.11 9.48
N MET A 109 -3.07 -6.79 9.55
CA MET A 109 -4.12 -6.11 8.78
C MET A 109 -3.87 -6.20 7.28
N ILE A 110 -2.62 -6.09 6.86
CA ILE A 110 -2.23 -6.14 5.44
C ILE A 110 -2.47 -7.52 4.86
N GLY A 111 -2.17 -8.60 5.61
CA GLY A 111 -2.48 -9.96 5.19
C GLY A 111 -3.97 -10.17 4.92
N LYS A 112 -4.85 -9.68 5.81
CA LYS A 112 -6.31 -9.73 5.59
C LYS A 112 -6.74 -8.97 4.32
N PHE A 113 -6.05 -7.88 4.00
CA PHE A 113 -6.33 -7.08 2.81
C PHE A 113 -5.93 -7.81 1.52
N PHE A 114 -4.81 -8.54 1.56
CA PHE A 114 -4.28 -9.26 0.38
C PHE A 114 -4.73 -10.72 0.30
N TYR A 115 -5.40 -11.25 1.30
CA TYR A 115 -5.94 -12.61 1.28
C TYR A 115 -6.82 -12.86 0.05
N GLU A 116 -7.85 -12.03 -0.12
CA GLU A 116 -8.76 -12.15 -1.26
C GLU A 116 -8.06 -11.88 -2.60
N PHE A 117 -7.15 -10.91 -2.65
CA PHE A 117 -6.34 -10.61 -3.84
C PHE A 117 -5.50 -11.81 -4.28
N ALA A 118 -4.70 -12.37 -3.37
CA ALA A 118 -3.75 -13.43 -3.67
C ALA A 118 -4.46 -14.72 -4.09
N LEU A 119 -5.53 -15.10 -3.40
CA LEU A 119 -6.33 -16.29 -3.76
C LEU A 119 -7.07 -16.10 -5.10
N THR A 120 -7.57 -14.88 -5.38
CA THR A 120 -8.17 -14.56 -6.68
C THR A 120 -7.18 -14.75 -7.82
N VAL A 121 -5.95 -14.24 -7.68
CA VAL A 121 -4.91 -14.41 -8.70
C VAL A 121 -4.49 -15.87 -8.83
N ALA A 122 -4.22 -16.55 -7.71
CA ALA A 122 -3.79 -17.96 -7.71
C ALA A 122 -4.83 -18.85 -8.41
N PHE A 123 -6.11 -18.67 -8.08
CA PHE A 123 -7.17 -19.45 -8.71
C PHE A 123 -7.34 -19.12 -10.20
N ALA A 124 -7.33 -17.84 -10.57
CA ALA A 124 -7.43 -17.42 -11.96
C ALA A 124 -6.32 -18.05 -12.82
N VAL A 125 -5.09 -18.06 -12.30
CA VAL A 125 -3.94 -18.67 -12.98
C VAL A 125 -4.07 -20.20 -13.08
N LEU A 126 -4.57 -20.90 -12.05
CA LEU A 126 -4.87 -22.33 -12.12
C LEU A 126 -5.94 -22.67 -13.17
N ILE A 127 -6.99 -21.87 -13.26
CA ILE A 127 -8.01 -22.03 -14.31
C ILE A 127 -7.42 -21.76 -15.69
N SER A 128 -6.52 -20.77 -15.81
CA SER A 128 -5.82 -20.51 -17.09
C SER A 128 -5.05 -21.75 -17.55
N LEU A 129 -4.34 -22.41 -16.65
CA LEU A 129 -3.68 -23.67 -16.95
C LEU A 129 -4.65 -24.69 -17.50
N PHE A 130 -5.77 -24.91 -16.82
CA PHE A 130 -6.80 -25.87 -17.26
C PHE A 130 -7.35 -25.51 -18.65
N VAL A 131 -7.66 -24.24 -18.88
CA VAL A 131 -8.13 -23.73 -20.19
C VAL A 131 -7.07 -23.92 -21.27
N SER A 132 -5.80 -23.65 -20.95
CA SER A 132 -4.67 -23.80 -21.87
C SER A 132 -4.36 -25.24 -22.23
N PHE A 133 -4.71 -26.21 -21.36
CA PHE A 133 -4.55 -27.64 -21.61
C PHE A 133 -5.75 -28.31 -22.28
N THR A 134 -6.93 -27.68 -22.27
CA THR A 134 -8.17 -28.21 -22.81
C THR A 134 -8.72 -27.42 -23.99
N LEU A 135 -9.14 -26.17 -23.72
CA LEU A 135 -9.81 -25.33 -24.72
C LEU A 135 -8.87 -24.89 -25.83
N THR A 136 -7.66 -24.44 -25.48
CA THR A 136 -6.70 -23.93 -26.47
C THR A 136 -6.24 -24.98 -27.47
N PRO A 137 -5.80 -26.21 -27.07
CA PRO A 137 -5.46 -27.28 -28.03
C PRO A 137 -6.67 -27.73 -28.85
N MET A 138 -7.86 -27.84 -28.23
CA MET A 138 -9.07 -28.25 -28.92
C MET A 138 -9.47 -27.25 -30.02
N LEU A 139 -9.47 -25.97 -29.72
CA LEU A 139 -9.75 -24.93 -30.73
C LEU A 139 -8.67 -24.89 -31.80
N SER A 140 -7.40 -25.05 -31.41
CA SER A 140 -6.27 -25.02 -32.31
C SER A 140 -6.32 -26.18 -33.33
N SER A 141 -6.61 -27.39 -32.89
CA SER A 141 -6.72 -28.58 -33.75
C SER A 141 -7.82 -28.47 -34.83
N ARG A 142 -8.83 -27.60 -34.56
CA ARG A 142 -9.98 -27.44 -35.48
C ARG A 142 -9.84 -26.20 -36.38
N PHE A 143 -9.33 -25.11 -35.86
CA PHE A 143 -9.44 -23.78 -36.50
C PHE A 143 -8.15 -23.18 -37.02
N ILE A 144 -6.96 -23.69 -36.63
CA ILE A 144 -5.68 -23.22 -37.19
C ILE A 144 -5.56 -23.59 -38.66
N VAL A 145 -5.21 -22.64 -39.49
CA VAL A 145 -4.94 -22.83 -40.91
C VAL A 145 -3.63 -22.17 -41.26
N HIS A 146 -2.73 -22.93 -41.89
CA HIS A 146 -1.49 -22.39 -42.41
C HIS A 146 -1.78 -21.58 -43.69
N LYS A 147 -1.57 -20.25 -43.66
CA LYS A 147 -1.61 -19.38 -44.83
C LYS A 147 -0.18 -19.10 -45.32
N LYS A 148 0.10 -19.41 -46.58
CA LYS A 148 1.43 -19.19 -47.21
C LYS A 148 1.70 -17.74 -47.63
N GLU A 149 0.67 -16.91 -47.78
CA GLU A 149 0.82 -15.53 -48.25
C GLU A 149 0.49 -14.54 -47.19
N HIS A 150 1.40 -13.64 -46.88
CA HIS A 150 1.23 -12.56 -45.92
C HIS A 150 1.38 -11.22 -46.63
N GLY A 151 0.52 -10.21 -46.25
CA GLY A 151 0.57 -8.86 -46.79
C GLY A 151 1.87 -8.11 -46.38
N PHE A 152 2.18 -7.02 -47.06
CA PHE A 152 3.39 -6.20 -46.89
C PHE A 152 3.74 -5.86 -45.42
N LEU A 153 2.77 -5.52 -44.60
CA LEU A 153 2.99 -5.20 -43.17
C LEU A 153 3.54 -6.39 -42.39
N PHE A 154 3.09 -7.59 -42.67
CA PHE A 154 3.57 -8.80 -42.00
C PHE A 154 4.97 -9.19 -42.45
N THR A 155 5.28 -9.03 -43.76
CA THR A 155 6.65 -9.27 -44.28
C THR A 155 7.65 -8.29 -43.66
N PHE A 156 7.26 -7.02 -43.51
CA PHE A 156 8.09 -6.02 -42.80
C PHE A 156 8.39 -6.42 -41.37
N PHE A 157 7.36 -6.83 -40.62
CA PHE A 157 7.52 -7.28 -39.24
C PHE A 157 8.38 -8.56 -39.13
N GLU A 158 8.26 -9.49 -40.10
CA GLU A 158 9.04 -10.71 -40.15
C GLU A 158 10.52 -10.41 -40.40
N ASN A 159 10.85 -9.47 -41.27
CA ASN A 159 12.21 -9.02 -41.50
C ASN A 159 12.82 -8.39 -40.23
N ILE A 160 12.04 -7.59 -39.47
CA ILE A 160 12.50 -7.06 -38.18
C ILE A 160 12.78 -8.20 -37.21
N MET A 161 11.87 -9.18 -37.10
CA MET A 161 12.05 -10.33 -36.20
C MET A 161 13.24 -11.19 -36.60
N ALA A 162 13.45 -11.44 -37.90
CA ALA A 162 14.61 -12.17 -38.40
C ALA A 162 15.91 -11.43 -38.08
N GLN A 163 15.98 -10.12 -38.32
CA GLN A 163 17.13 -9.31 -37.93
C GLN A 163 17.38 -9.34 -36.43
N THR A 164 16.32 -9.18 -35.60
CA THR A 164 16.43 -9.25 -34.14
C THR A 164 16.96 -10.61 -33.68
N THR A 165 16.48 -11.70 -34.26
CA THR A 165 16.96 -13.06 -33.99
C THR A 165 18.42 -13.24 -34.38
N ASN A 166 18.84 -12.68 -35.52
CA ASN A 166 20.25 -12.75 -35.97
C ASN A 166 21.16 -11.91 -35.06
N ILE A 167 20.73 -10.73 -34.62
CA ILE A 167 21.45 -9.92 -33.63
C ILE A 167 21.59 -10.70 -32.34
N TYR A 168 20.50 -11.28 -31.85
CA TYR A 168 20.49 -12.07 -30.62
C TYR A 168 21.41 -13.30 -30.71
N LYS A 169 21.42 -14.03 -31.84
CA LYS A 169 22.36 -15.14 -32.07
C LYS A 169 23.81 -14.70 -31.90
N ARG A 170 24.17 -13.54 -32.45
CA ARG A 170 25.52 -12.96 -32.29
C ARG A 170 25.83 -12.59 -30.86
N MET A 171 24.84 -11.95 -30.16
CA MET A 171 24.99 -11.54 -28.76
C MET A 171 25.16 -12.74 -27.82
N ILE A 172 24.40 -13.83 -28.00
CA ILE A 172 24.49 -15.02 -27.15
C ILE A 172 25.82 -15.77 -27.40
N SER A 173 26.26 -15.90 -28.67
CA SER A 173 27.56 -16.49 -28.99
C SER A 173 28.73 -15.68 -28.41
N TRP A 174 28.65 -14.34 -28.47
CA TRP A 174 29.63 -13.49 -27.82
C TRP A 174 29.63 -13.65 -26.29
N SER A 175 28.43 -13.71 -25.67
CA SER A 175 28.28 -13.91 -24.24
C SER A 175 28.82 -15.26 -23.76
N LEU A 176 28.67 -16.32 -24.57
CA LEU A 176 29.21 -17.64 -24.26
C LEU A 176 30.73 -17.69 -24.38
N ASN A 177 31.33 -16.86 -25.23
CA ASN A 177 32.76 -16.71 -25.32
C ASN A 177 33.39 -15.84 -24.23
N HIS A 178 32.62 -14.86 -23.71
CA HIS A 178 33.06 -13.91 -22.67
C HIS A 178 32.27 -14.09 -21.33
N ARG A 179 32.11 -15.34 -20.88
CA ARG A 179 31.25 -15.73 -19.77
C ARG A 179 31.50 -14.94 -18.49
N LEU A 180 32.78 -14.76 -18.12
CA LEU A 180 33.16 -14.06 -16.89
C LEU A 180 32.73 -12.59 -16.91
N ILE A 181 32.89 -11.91 -18.06
CA ILE A 181 32.50 -10.50 -18.25
C ILE A 181 30.97 -10.36 -18.03
N VAL A 182 30.21 -11.28 -18.63
CA VAL A 182 28.73 -11.25 -18.51
C VAL A 182 28.26 -11.46 -17.06
N ILE A 183 28.84 -12.42 -16.35
CA ILE A 183 28.47 -12.68 -14.95
C ILE A 183 28.90 -11.52 -14.05
N VAL A 184 30.13 -11.03 -14.19
CA VAL A 184 30.62 -9.93 -13.35
C VAL A 184 29.82 -8.65 -13.61
N SER A 185 29.52 -8.33 -14.88
CA SER A 185 28.67 -7.16 -15.19
C SER A 185 27.26 -7.29 -14.61
N ALA A 186 26.63 -8.47 -14.67
CA ALA A 186 25.34 -8.73 -14.09
C ALA A 186 25.34 -8.55 -12.54
N ILE A 187 26.39 -9.04 -11.87
CA ILE A 187 26.56 -8.86 -10.41
C ILE A 187 26.75 -7.37 -10.08
N ILE A 188 27.60 -6.66 -10.84
CA ILE A 188 27.81 -5.21 -10.62
C ILE A 188 26.52 -4.43 -10.76
N ILE A 189 25.75 -4.67 -11.82
CA ILE A 189 24.46 -4.00 -12.05
C ILE A 189 23.48 -4.32 -10.91
N PHE A 190 23.45 -5.57 -10.44
CA PHE A 190 22.58 -5.96 -9.34
C PHE A 190 22.99 -5.27 -8.01
N VAL A 191 24.27 -5.29 -7.66
CA VAL A 191 24.78 -4.61 -6.46
C VAL A 191 24.53 -3.10 -6.52
N PHE A 192 24.73 -2.49 -7.69
CA PHE A 192 24.41 -1.08 -7.91
C PHE A 192 22.91 -0.80 -7.74
N SER A 193 22.05 -1.67 -8.23
CA SER A 193 20.60 -1.55 -8.04
C SER A 193 20.21 -1.62 -6.55
N LEU A 194 20.81 -2.52 -5.79
CA LEU A 194 20.60 -2.57 -4.33
C LEU A 194 21.05 -1.27 -3.63
N TYR A 195 22.17 -0.70 -4.07
CA TYR A 195 22.61 0.60 -3.56
C TYR A 195 21.59 1.71 -3.84
N LEU A 196 20.96 1.70 -5.01
CA LEU A 196 19.93 2.66 -5.39
C LEU A 196 18.67 2.59 -4.52
N THR A 197 18.38 1.48 -3.84
CA THR A 197 17.24 1.38 -2.92
C THR A 197 17.31 2.39 -1.78
N LYS A 198 18.50 2.87 -1.45
CA LYS A 198 18.75 3.92 -0.44
C LYS A 198 18.07 5.25 -0.79
N TYR A 199 17.91 5.51 -2.08
CA TYR A 199 17.33 6.76 -2.60
C TYR A 199 15.82 6.65 -2.83
N ILE A 200 15.25 5.44 -2.76
CA ILE A 200 13.81 5.24 -2.87
C ILE A 200 13.18 5.41 -1.51
N GLY A 201 12.28 6.38 -1.41
CA GLY A 201 11.47 6.54 -0.21
C GLY A 201 10.49 5.38 -0.05
N LYS A 202 10.14 5.07 1.21
CA LYS A 202 9.13 4.05 1.52
C LYS A 202 7.85 4.72 2.01
N GLU A 203 6.72 4.20 1.57
CA GLU A 203 5.40 4.65 2.02
C GLU A 203 4.45 3.47 2.19
N MET A 204 3.41 3.62 3.00
CA MET A 204 2.44 2.55 3.18
C MET A 204 1.54 2.42 1.95
N MET A 205 0.96 3.55 1.53
CA MET A 205 0.12 3.66 0.34
C MET A 205 0.46 4.93 -0.43
N PRO A 206 0.47 4.88 -1.76
CA PRO A 206 0.67 6.06 -2.57
C PRO A 206 -0.45 7.09 -2.38
N PRO A 207 -0.17 8.39 -2.54
CA PRO A 207 -1.19 9.42 -2.45
C PRO A 207 -2.30 9.20 -3.49
N SER A 208 -3.54 9.26 -3.01
CA SER A 208 -4.72 9.00 -3.85
C SER A 208 -5.10 10.21 -4.71
N ASN A 209 -5.59 9.96 -5.91
CA ASN A 209 -6.27 10.95 -6.76
C ASN A 209 -7.76 10.60 -6.95
N SER A 210 -8.38 10.03 -5.93
CA SER A 210 -9.79 9.59 -5.95
C SER A 210 -10.81 10.73 -6.06
N GLY A 211 -10.36 11.97 -5.88
CA GLY A 211 -11.23 13.14 -5.84
C GLY A 211 -11.88 13.40 -4.48
N ASN A 212 -11.55 12.60 -3.46
CA ASN A 212 -12.11 12.73 -2.12
C ASN A 212 -10.99 12.97 -1.10
N PHE A 213 -11.18 13.97 -0.25
CA PHE A 213 -10.23 14.28 0.82
C PHE A 213 -10.93 14.94 2.02
N LEU A 214 -10.21 14.98 3.14
CA LEU A 214 -10.69 15.52 4.40
C LEU A 214 -9.95 16.80 4.76
N VAL A 215 -10.69 17.75 5.33
CA VAL A 215 -10.12 18.87 6.07
C VAL A 215 -10.57 18.73 7.51
N TYR A 216 -9.64 18.37 8.37
CA TYR A 216 -9.86 18.31 9.80
C TYR A 216 -9.50 19.67 10.42
N PHE A 217 -10.29 20.14 11.37
CA PHE A 217 -10.02 21.36 12.08
C PHE A 217 -10.27 21.25 13.57
N GLN A 218 -9.45 21.95 14.33
CA GLN A 218 -9.48 21.94 15.77
C GLN A 218 -9.30 23.36 16.30
N ALA A 219 -10.25 23.82 17.11
CA ALA A 219 -10.12 25.04 17.89
C ALA A 219 -9.41 24.75 19.23
N PRO A 220 -8.98 25.78 19.96
CA PRO A 220 -8.44 25.60 21.30
C PRO A 220 -9.42 24.83 22.20
N GLU A 221 -8.88 24.00 23.08
CA GLU A 221 -9.66 23.26 24.06
C GLU A 221 -10.48 24.22 24.93
N GLY A 222 -11.70 23.80 25.30
CA GLY A 222 -12.64 24.68 26.02
C GLY A 222 -13.45 25.62 25.11
N THR A 223 -13.24 25.61 23.80
CA THR A 223 -14.05 26.41 22.86
C THR A 223 -15.50 25.98 22.89
N SER A 224 -16.42 26.94 23.12
CA SER A 224 -17.86 26.68 23.13
C SER A 224 -18.39 26.33 21.74
N VAL A 225 -19.48 25.56 21.66
CA VAL A 225 -20.14 25.18 20.40
C VAL A 225 -20.53 26.40 19.56
N ARG A 226 -20.92 27.51 20.20
CA ARG A 226 -21.26 28.77 19.51
C ARG A 226 -20.05 29.38 18.80
N VAL A 227 -18.89 29.38 19.45
CA VAL A 227 -17.63 29.87 18.83
C VAL A 227 -17.16 28.89 17.78
N MET A 228 -17.28 27.59 18.03
CA MET A 228 -16.94 26.56 17.05
C MET A 228 -17.76 26.69 15.76
N LYS A 229 -19.07 27.01 15.86
CA LYS A 229 -19.93 27.31 14.70
C LYS A 229 -19.41 28.52 13.91
N LYS A 230 -18.91 29.59 14.59
CA LYS A 230 -18.30 30.73 13.90
C LYS A 230 -17.03 30.31 13.13
N TYR A 231 -16.14 29.54 13.75
CA TYR A 231 -14.95 29.02 13.09
C TYR A 231 -15.30 28.13 11.90
N SER A 232 -16.23 27.20 12.06
CA SER A 232 -16.71 26.34 10.99
C SER A 232 -17.24 27.13 9.79
N ASN A 233 -18.02 28.18 10.03
CA ASN A 233 -18.53 29.03 8.96
C ASN A 233 -17.42 29.81 8.25
N SER A 234 -16.44 30.34 9.00
CA SER A 234 -15.27 31.02 8.41
C SER A 234 -14.46 30.08 7.54
N LEU A 235 -14.19 28.87 8.02
CA LEU A 235 -13.51 27.84 7.24
C LEU A 235 -14.33 27.38 6.02
N TYR A 236 -15.66 27.26 6.17
CA TYR A 236 -16.55 26.91 5.06
C TYR A 236 -16.46 27.92 3.92
N MET A 237 -16.38 29.21 4.21
CA MET A 237 -16.21 30.25 3.19
C MET A 237 -14.92 30.10 2.38
N VAL A 238 -13.84 29.60 3.03
CA VAL A 238 -12.60 29.28 2.34
C VAL A 238 -12.72 27.99 1.53
N VAL A 239 -13.28 26.93 2.13
CA VAL A 239 -13.48 25.62 1.47
C VAL A 239 -14.45 25.74 0.28
N LYS A 240 -15.48 26.57 0.39
CA LYS A 240 -16.43 26.87 -0.70
C LYS A 240 -15.74 27.39 -1.98
N LYS A 241 -14.57 28.04 -1.86
CA LYS A 241 -13.78 28.55 -2.99
C LYS A 241 -12.77 27.51 -3.54
N THR A 242 -12.86 26.25 -3.15
CA THR A 242 -12.00 25.18 -3.67
C THR A 242 -12.33 24.92 -5.16
N PRO A 243 -11.33 24.91 -6.05
CA PRO A 243 -11.54 24.63 -7.47
C PRO A 243 -12.03 23.20 -7.68
N PHE A 244 -12.81 22.99 -8.74
CA PHE A 244 -13.34 21.68 -9.13
C PHE A 244 -14.15 20.92 -8.06
N ARG A 245 -14.63 21.58 -7.00
CA ARG A 245 -15.47 20.94 -5.99
C ARG A 245 -16.79 20.43 -6.58
N LYS A 246 -17.21 19.26 -6.13
CA LYS A 246 -18.53 18.67 -6.40
C LYS A 246 -19.45 18.86 -5.20
N THR A 247 -19.05 18.33 -4.05
CA THR A 247 -19.81 18.39 -2.80
C THR A 247 -18.90 18.76 -1.62
N ILE A 248 -19.51 19.37 -0.61
CA ILE A 248 -18.88 19.62 0.71
C ILE A 248 -19.88 19.14 1.75
N PHE A 249 -19.42 18.23 2.62
CA PHE A 249 -20.10 17.89 3.86
C PHE A 249 -19.31 18.48 5.02
N MET A 250 -20.01 19.13 5.96
CA MET A 250 -19.41 19.75 7.15
C MET A 250 -19.99 19.14 8.41
N ALA A 251 -19.15 18.66 9.28
CA ALA A 251 -19.53 18.26 10.63
C ALA A 251 -18.77 19.13 11.64
N THR A 252 -19.56 19.80 12.51
CA THR A 252 -19.04 20.69 13.55
C THR A 252 -19.27 20.09 14.91
N ALA A 253 -18.31 20.22 15.82
CA ALA A 253 -18.36 19.63 17.16
C ALA A 253 -18.59 18.10 17.16
N SER A 254 -18.05 17.42 16.16
CA SER A 254 -18.25 15.99 15.87
C SER A 254 -17.00 15.15 16.18
N GLY A 255 -16.20 15.56 17.14
CA GLY A 255 -15.03 14.78 17.53
C GLY A 255 -15.40 13.42 18.08
N VAL A 256 -14.58 12.40 17.80
CA VAL A 256 -14.65 11.11 18.50
C VAL A 256 -14.59 11.39 20.00
N ASN A 257 -15.38 10.70 20.79
CA ASN A 257 -15.57 10.93 22.23
C ASN A 257 -16.23 12.29 22.61
N GLY A 258 -17.06 12.86 21.73
CA GLY A 258 -17.85 14.06 22.06
C GLY A 258 -17.05 15.37 22.15
N SER A 259 -15.86 15.43 21.54
CA SER A 259 -15.02 16.63 21.55
C SER A 259 -15.70 17.80 20.83
N ARG A 260 -16.19 18.78 21.59
CA ARG A 260 -16.96 19.94 21.08
C ARG A 260 -16.11 20.94 20.27
N TYR A 261 -14.78 20.86 20.37
CA TYR A 261 -13.83 21.81 19.75
C TYR A 261 -13.19 21.24 18.46
N LYS A 262 -13.69 20.13 17.93
CA LYS A 262 -13.20 19.48 16.70
C LYS A 262 -14.30 19.43 15.65
N GLY A 263 -13.89 19.45 14.37
CA GLY A 263 -14.80 19.29 13.25
C GLY A 263 -14.07 18.84 12.01
N LEU A 264 -14.82 18.50 10.97
CA LEU A 264 -14.28 18.05 9.71
C LEU A 264 -15.11 18.55 8.52
N PHE A 265 -14.45 18.72 7.38
CA PHE A 265 -15.07 18.79 6.08
C PHE A 265 -14.69 17.56 5.28
N PHE A 266 -15.67 16.92 4.67
CA PHE A 266 -15.46 15.98 3.60
C PHE A 266 -15.69 16.72 2.28
N ILE A 267 -14.69 16.70 1.41
CA ILE A 267 -14.71 17.41 0.12
C ILE A 267 -14.60 16.39 -0.98
N SER A 268 -15.57 16.42 -1.91
CA SER A 268 -15.54 15.67 -3.15
C SER A 268 -15.31 16.62 -4.33
N LEU A 269 -14.37 16.23 -5.20
CA LEU A 269 -14.03 16.96 -6.44
C LEU A 269 -14.75 16.35 -7.65
N LYS A 270 -14.90 17.13 -8.70
CA LYS A 270 -15.36 16.66 -10.00
C LYS A 270 -14.34 15.71 -10.61
N ASN A 271 -14.79 14.69 -11.33
CA ASN A 271 -13.91 13.72 -11.98
C ASN A 271 -13.15 14.33 -13.16
N ASN A 272 -13.84 15.19 -13.95
CA ASN A 272 -13.23 15.90 -15.07
C ASN A 272 -12.50 17.14 -14.54
N ARG A 273 -11.22 17.00 -14.21
CA ARG A 273 -10.33 18.05 -13.71
C ARG A 273 -8.93 17.88 -14.31
N ASN A 274 -8.33 18.99 -14.68
CA ASN A 274 -6.96 19.07 -15.21
C ASN A 274 -5.91 19.28 -14.12
N VAL A 275 -6.33 19.31 -12.83
CA VAL A 275 -5.47 19.54 -11.67
C VAL A 275 -5.53 18.34 -10.74
N ASN A 276 -4.37 17.90 -10.27
CA ASN A 276 -4.27 16.77 -9.34
C ASN A 276 -4.84 17.15 -7.95
N GLN A 277 -5.46 16.19 -7.25
CA GLN A 277 -5.98 16.32 -5.89
C GLN A 277 -4.94 16.91 -4.93
N GLN A 278 -3.70 16.45 -4.97
CA GLN A 278 -2.62 16.90 -4.09
C GLN A 278 -2.28 18.40 -4.28
N GLN A 279 -2.36 18.90 -5.52
CA GLN A 279 -2.17 20.33 -5.81
C GLN A 279 -3.32 21.16 -5.24
N ILE A 280 -4.57 20.68 -5.37
CA ILE A 280 -5.75 21.34 -4.79
C ILE A 280 -5.63 21.39 -3.26
N MET A 281 -5.23 20.27 -2.64
CA MET A 281 -5.02 20.17 -1.19
C MET A 281 -3.94 21.16 -0.72
N ALA A 282 -2.83 21.30 -1.46
CA ALA A 282 -1.76 22.24 -1.14
C ALA A 282 -2.24 23.71 -1.20
N ILE A 283 -3.01 24.08 -2.24
CA ILE A 283 -3.62 25.40 -2.37
C ILE A 283 -4.58 25.67 -1.21
N LEU A 284 -5.42 24.68 -0.90
CA LEU A 284 -6.40 24.82 0.18
C LEU A 284 -5.72 24.94 1.55
N ARG A 285 -4.68 24.14 1.82
CA ARG A 285 -3.86 24.23 3.04
C ARG A 285 -3.34 25.64 3.24
N LYS A 286 -2.72 26.24 2.21
CA LYS A 286 -2.20 27.61 2.26
C LYS A 286 -3.29 28.69 2.52
N ARG A 287 -4.53 28.44 2.09
CA ARG A 287 -5.65 29.36 2.33
C ARG A 287 -6.23 29.18 3.74
N LEU A 288 -6.33 27.95 4.23
CA LEU A 288 -6.88 27.65 5.56
C LEU A 288 -5.99 28.13 6.70
N THR A 289 -4.65 28.10 6.55
CA THR A 289 -3.71 28.63 7.55
C THR A 289 -3.87 30.14 7.82
N LYS A 290 -4.55 30.87 6.93
CA LYS A 290 -4.85 32.31 7.12
C LYS A 290 -6.04 32.56 8.07
N VAL A 291 -6.80 31.53 8.45
CA VAL A 291 -7.92 31.68 9.40
C VAL A 291 -7.37 31.58 10.84
N PRO A 292 -7.36 32.68 11.60
CA PRO A 292 -6.76 32.70 12.93
C PRO A 292 -7.58 31.90 13.95
N GLY A 293 -6.92 31.38 14.98
CA GLY A 293 -7.56 30.73 16.12
C GLY A 293 -8.01 29.29 15.91
N VAL A 294 -7.75 28.72 14.72
CA VAL A 294 -8.10 27.32 14.41
C VAL A 294 -6.93 26.62 13.74
N PHE A 295 -6.59 25.46 14.23
CA PHE A 295 -5.64 24.57 13.57
C PHE A 295 -6.38 23.73 12.51
N THR A 296 -5.79 23.62 11.31
CA THR A 296 -6.39 22.88 10.20
C THR A 296 -5.39 21.88 9.62
N GLN A 297 -5.89 20.70 9.25
CA GLN A 297 -5.14 19.64 8.56
C GLN A 297 -5.88 19.28 7.27
N VAL A 298 -5.16 19.22 6.17
CA VAL A 298 -5.70 18.76 4.87
C VAL A 298 -5.06 17.43 4.54
N MET A 299 -5.86 16.37 4.46
CA MET A 299 -5.35 15.00 4.33
C MET A 299 -6.16 14.18 3.34
N ASP A 300 -5.52 13.20 2.71
CA ASP A 300 -6.21 12.20 1.90
C ASP A 300 -7.20 11.39 2.74
N MET A 301 -8.24 10.89 2.09
CA MET A 301 -9.15 9.97 2.75
C MET A 301 -8.40 8.64 3.03
N PRO A 302 -8.39 8.16 4.27
CA PRO A 302 -7.70 6.91 4.58
C PRO A 302 -8.40 5.74 3.89
N VAL A 303 -7.63 4.93 3.17
CA VAL A 303 -8.14 3.72 2.51
C VAL A 303 -8.37 2.60 3.53
N VAL A 304 -7.59 2.59 4.60
CA VAL A 304 -7.63 1.58 5.66
C VAL A 304 -7.76 2.26 7.01
N GLY A 305 -8.82 1.95 7.72
CA GLY A 305 -9.12 2.48 9.05
C GLY A 305 -10.37 3.37 9.05
N GLY A 306 -11.14 3.32 10.13
CA GLY A 306 -12.35 4.15 10.30
C GLY A 306 -12.02 5.63 10.39
N ALA A 307 -13.05 6.47 10.33
CA ALA A 307 -12.98 7.93 10.46
C ALA A 307 -12.57 8.38 11.89
N SER A 308 -11.49 7.83 12.44
CA SER A 308 -10.95 8.29 13.72
C SER A 308 -10.30 9.68 13.58
N ALA A 309 -10.45 10.48 14.59
CA ALA A 309 -10.24 11.92 14.58
C ALA A 309 -8.81 12.43 14.30
N ASN A 310 -7.81 11.57 14.08
CA ASN A 310 -6.46 11.96 13.73
C ASN A 310 -5.81 10.87 12.84
N VAL A 311 -5.90 11.07 11.55
CA VAL A 311 -5.41 10.11 10.53
C VAL A 311 -4.07 10.55 9.93
N ALA A 312 -3.34 11.45 10.60
CA ALA A 312 -2.03 11.88 10.14
C ALA A 312 -1.10 10.67 9.91
N PRO A 313 -0.43 10.58 8.76
CA PRO A 313 0.42 9.43 8.41
C PRO A 313 1.59 9.23 9.39
N LEU A 314 2.22 10.32 9.81
CA LEU A 314 3.29 10.30 10.80
C LEU A 314 2.71 10.60 12.18
N GLN A 315 2.76 9.61 13.06
CA GLN A 315 2.38 9.72 14.45
C GLN A 315 3.53 9.25 15.32
N VAL A 316 3.96 10.10 16.25
CA VAL A 316 5.05 9.81 17.19
C VAL A 316 4.51 9.94 18.60
N ILE A 317 4.53 8.87 19.35
CA ILE A 317 4.12 8.83 20.75
C ILE A 317 5.38 8.92 21.60
N MET A 318 5.45 9.98 22.40
CA MET A 318 6.46 10.18 23.43
C MET A 318 5.91 9.67 24.76
N MET A 319 6.65 8.83 25.46
CA MET A 319 6.23 8.21 26.73
C MET A 319 7.26 8.46 27.83
N GLY A 320 6.77 8.52 29.07
CA GLY A 320 7.66 8.61 30.24
C GLY A 320 6.93 8.87 31.57
N PRO A 321 7.63 8.72 32.68
CA PRO A 321 7.03 8.74 34.01
C PRO A 321 6.51 10.12 34.42
N SER A 322 7.15 11.21 33.97
CA SER A 322 6.72 12.58 34.32
C SER A 322 6.09 13.30 33.13
N ILE A 323 4.81 13.66 33.26
CA ILE A 323 4.07 14.42 32.24
C ILE A 323 4.78 15.71 31.85
N LYS A 324 5.35 16.46 32.82
CA LYS A 324 6.06 17.72 32.56
C LYS A 324 7.27 17.52 31.63
N LYS A 325 8.10 16.52 31.92
CA LYS A 325 9.27 16.22 31.08
C LYS A 325 8.87 15.62 29.73
N THR A 326 7.84 14.74 29.69
CA THR A 326 7.29 14.20 28.44
C THR A 326 6.81 15.30 27.50
N VAL A 327 6.06 16.30 28.05
CA VAL A 327 5.63 17.47 27.29
C VAL A 327 6.83 18.33 26.84
N ALA A 328 7.84 18.52 27.68
CA ALA A 328 9.02 19.30 27.33
C ALA A 328 9.80 18.65 26.15
N TYR A 329 10.01 17.35 26.17
CA TYR A 329 10.65 16.63 25.06
C TYR A 329 9.78 16.64 23.81
N SER A 330 8.46 16.46 23.95
CA SER A 330 7.51 16.53 22.84
C SER A 330 7.51 17.89 22.17
N ASN A 331 7.60 18.99 22.94
CA ASN A 331 7.65 20.34 22.39
C ASN A 331 8.98 20.61 21.65
N LYS A 332 10.11 20.07 22.12
CA LYS A 332 11.36 20.13 21.37
C LYS A 332 11.23 19.44 20.01
N LEU A 333 10.73 18.20 20.00
CA LEU A 333 10.49 17.45 18.76
C LEU A 333 9.50 18.18 17.84
N LEU A 334 8.40 18.70 18.39
CA LEU A 334 7.39 19.45 17.65
C LEU A 334 8.00 20.65 16.91
N ASN A 335 8.88 21.39 17.59
CA ASN A 335 9.56 22.56 17.01
C ASN A 335 10.55 22.17 15.90
N ASP A 336 11.27 21.07 16.08
CA ASP A 336 12.20 20.55 15.06
C ASP A 336 11.45 20.06 13.82
N ILE A 337 10.36 19.30 14.02
CA ILE A 337 9.51 18.81 12.91
C ILE A 337 8.86 19.98 12.15
N ARG A 338 8.40 21.03 12.84
CA ARG A 338 7.80 22.22 12.20
C ARG A 338 8.77 22.95 11.28
N LYS A 339 10.06 22.94 11.59
CA LYS A 339 11.12 23.55 10.77
C LYS A 339 11.59 22.63 9.63
N THR A 340 11.17 21.37 9.61
CA THR A 340 11.63 20.40 8.62
C THR A 340 10.87 20.56 7.32
N PRO A 341 11.54 20.89 6.20
CA PRO A 341 10.90 20.93 4.90
C PRO A 341 10.26 19.57 4.55
N GLY A 342 9.06 19.63 3.98
CA GLY A 342 8.35 18.40 3.61
C GLY A 342 7.40 17.85 4.68
N LEU A 343 7.48 18.30 5.93
CA LEU A 343 6.53 17.99 6.99
C LEU A 343 5.56 19.15 7.19
N VAL A 344 4.27 18.87 7.14
CA VAL A 344 3.21 19.91 7.19
C VAL A 344 2.13 19.52 8.20
N ASP A 345 1.28 20.50 8.57
CA ASP A 345 0.15 20.31 9.50
C ASP A 345 0.59 19.69 10.84
N VAL A 346 1.74 20.12 11.37
CA VAL A 346 2.36 19.55 12.56
C VAL A 346 1.64 20.01 13.82
N THR A 347 1.14 19.07 14.61
CA THR A 347 0.39 19.33 15.85
C THR A 347 0.69 18.27 16.92
N SER A 348 0.19 18.50 18.13
CA SER A 348 0.28 17.58 19.26
C SER A 348 -1.07 17.50 19.97
N ASN A 349 -1.36 16.37 20.60
CA ASN A 349 -2.54 16.24 21.45
C ASN A 349 -2.44 17.02 22.78
N MET A 350 -1.28 17.57 23.08
CA MET A 350 -1.02 18.38 24.27
C MET A 350 -0.66 19.83 23.92
N GLN A 351 -1.02 20.32 22.72
CA GLN A 351 -0.65 21.65 22.24
C GLN A 351 -1.46 22.77 22.91
N PHE A 352 -2.70 22.48 23.28
CA PHE A 352 -3.62 23.44 23.83
C PHE A 352 -3.89 23.11 25.30
N HIS A 353 -3.78 24.13 26.15
CA HIS A 353 -4.08 24.00 27.56
C HIS A 353 -5.38 24.71 27.87
N GLN A 354 -6.26 24.06 28.61
CA GLN A 354 -7.53 24.62 29.02
C GLN A 354 -7.34 25.51 30.26
N PRO A 355 -7.90 26.77 30.29
CA PRO A 355 -7.97 27.53 31.51
C PRO A 355 -8.83 26.80 32.54
N GLU A 356 -8.31 26.62 33.72
CA GLU A 356 -8.96 25.93 34.84
C GLU A 356 -9.04 26.82 36.06
N LEU A 357 -10.06 26.59 36.88
CA LEU A 357 -10.17 27.15 38.20
C LEU A 357 -9.90 26.05 39.24
N LEU A 358 -8.75 26.17 39.90
CA LEU A 358 -8.40 25.26 40.99
C LEU A 358 -9.01 25.78 42.30
N ILE A 359 -9.91 24.98 42.87
CA ILE A 359 -10.61 25.32 44.09
C ILE A 359 -9.97 24.56 45.25
N HIS A 360 -9.25 25.29 46.09
CA HIS A 360 -8.66 24.74 47.31
C HIS A 360 -9.64 24.92 48.49
N ILE A 361 -10.09 23.82 49.06
CA ILE A 361 -10.97 23.80 50.21
C ILE A 361 -10.11 23.97 51.47
N LYS A 362 -10.45 24.96 52.31
CA LYS A 362 -9.86 25.19 53.64
C LYS A 362 -10.47 24.19 54.64
N ARG A 363 -9.95 22.97 54.63
CA ARG A 363 -10.54 21.83 55.33
C ARG A 363 -10.79 22.07 56.83
N ASN A 364 -9.86 22.76 57.50
CA ASN A 364 -10.00 23.09 58.93
C ASN A 364 -11.18 24.02 59.18
N ILE A 365 -11.35 25.07 58.36
CA ILE A 365 -12.48 26.00 58.46
C ILE A 365 -13.78 25.30 58.07
N ALA A 366 -13.80 24.52 57.00
CA ALA A 366 -14.99 23.77 56.61
C ALA A 366 -15.44 22.82 57.73
N GLY A 367 -14.50 22.09 58.33
CA GLY A 367 -14.79 21.18 59.47
C GLY A 367 -15.33 21.91 60.69
N SER A 368 -14.74 23.04 61.11
CA SER A 368 -15.20 23.83 62.26
C SER A 368 -16.59 24.42 62.04
N LEU A 369 -16.97 24.76 60.81
CA LEU A 369 -18.28 25.27 60.43
C LEU A 369 -19.31 24.16 60.13
N GLY A 370 -18.93 22.90 60.23
CA GLY A 370 -19.80 21.75 59.97
C GLY A 370 -20.20 21.56 58.51
N VAL A 371 -19.31 21.98 57.56
CA VAL A 371 -19.55 21.85 56.12
C VAL A 371 -18.69 20.72 55.54
N SER A 372 -19.33 19.74 54.90
CA SER A 372 -18.60 18.64 54.27
C SER A 372 -17.98 19.06 52.94
N VAL A 373 -16.87 18.40 52.60
CA VAL A 373 -16.20 18.59 51.27
C VAL A 373 -17.17 18.20 50.15
N SER A 374 -18.00 17.17 50.37
CA SER A 374 -19.02 16.71 49.43
C SER A 374 -20.03 17.78 49.11
N SER A 375 -20.59 18.42 50.18
CA SER A 375 -21.59 19.51 50.03
C SER A 375 -21.05 20.70 49.26
N ILE A 376 -19.76 21.04 49.44
CA ILE A 376 -19.08 22.07 48.65
C ILE A 376 -19.00 21.67 47.18
N ALA A 377 -18.56 20.44 46.89
CA ALA A 377 -18.43 19.93 45.54
C ALA A 377 -19.77 19.86 44.81
N GLU A 378 -20.80 19.31 45.47
CA GLU A 378 -22.16 19.18 44.92
C GLU A 378 -22.78 20.54 44.62
N THR A 379 -22.59 21.52 45.52
CA THR A 379 -23.11 22.89 45.30
C THR A 379 -22.48 23.54 44.08
N ILE A 380 -21.15 23.43 43.91
CA ILE A 380 -20.45 23.99 42.76
C ILE A 380 -20.86 23.28 41.49
N ASP A 381 -20.95 21.95 41.52
CA ASP A 381 -21.30 21.15 40.33
C ASP A 381 -22.75 21.43 39.90
N ALA A 382 -23.70 21.45 40.81
CA ALA A 382 -25.10 21.74 40.50
C ALA A 382 -25.28 23.17 39.99
N LEU A 383 -24.75 24.19 40.69
CA LEU A 383 -25.04 25.58 40.38
C LEU A 383 -24.23 26.14 39.21
N ILE A 384 -22.99 25.67 38.98
CA ILE A 384 -22.13 26.10 37.91
C ILE A 384 -22.14 25.14 36.73
N GLY A 385 -21.95 23.84 36.98
CA GLY A 385 -21.91 22.78 35.97
C GLY A 385 -23.30 22.48 35.39
N GLY A 386 -24.28 22.41 36.23
CA GLY A 386 -25.65 22.03 35.88
C GLY A 386 -25.83 20.54 35.70
N ASP A 387 -24.88 19.72 36.14
CA ASP A 387 -24.94 18.27 36.03
C ASP A 387 -25.37 17.68 37.37
N ILE A 388 -26.69 17.47 37.53
CA ILE A 388 -27.26 16.83 38.68
C ILE A 388 -27.33 15.29 38.56
N ASN A 389 -26.88 14.76 37.42
CA ASN A 389 -26.93 13.32 37.14
C ASN A 389 -25.80 12.49 37.77
N ILE A 390 -24.86 13.12 38.47
CA ILE A 390 -23.72 12.41 39.09
C ILE A 390 -24.21 11.44 40.17
N PHE A 391 -25.34 11.71 40.81
CA PHE A 391 -25.87 10.92 41.94
C PHE A 391 -27.24 10.25 41.73
N LYS A 392 -28.04 10.68 40.75
CA LYS A 392 -29.35 10.08 40.40
C LYS A 392 -29.74 10.47 38.97
N ASN A 393 -30.27 9.52 38.20
CA ASN A 393 -30.85 9.76 36.87
C ASN A 393 -32.15 10.58 36.97
N TYR A 394 -32.05 11.90 37.04
CA TYR A 394 -33.18 12.81 36.96
C TYR A 394 -33.56 13.06 35.51
N ASN A 395 -34.04 12.01 34.86
CA ASN A 395 -34.53 12.10 33.49
C ASN A 395 -36.06 12.14 33.52
N PHE A 396 -36.64 12.89 32.60
CA PHE A 396 -38.10 12.80 32.39
C PHE A 396 -38.37 12.33 30.96
N ILE A 397 -39.47 11.63 30.80
CA ILE A 397 -39.92 11.12 29.51
C ILE A 397 -41.01 12.07 29.00
N TYR A 398 -40.79 12.60 27.79
CA TYR A 398 -41.77 13.41 27.09
C TYR A 398 -41.89 12.93 25.64
N GLN A 399 -43.13 12.64 25.23
CA GLN A 399 -43.43 12.10 23.89
C GLN A 399 -42.53 10.89 23.50
N GLY A 400 -42.25 9.98 24.42
CA GLY A 400 -41.44 8.79 24.20
C GLY A 400 -39.91 9.03 24.14
N HIS A 401 -39.47 10.25 24.37
CA HIS A 401 -38.04 10.60 24.42
C HIS A 401 -37.58 10.89 25.85
N ILE A 402 -36.37 10.45 26.18
CA ILE A 402 -35.76 10.69 27.50
C ILE A 402 -34.99 12.00 27.45
N TYR A 403 -35.28 12.92 28.36
CA TYR A 403 -34.63 14.22 28.50
C TYR A 403 -33.92 14.32 29.85
N ASN A 404 -32.69 14.80 29.83
CA ASN A 404 -31.91 15.08 31.03
C ASN A 404 -32.27 16.46 31.57
N GLN A 405 -32.53 16.56 32.88
CA GLN A 405 -32.70 17.84 33.54
C GLN A 405 -31.37 18.51 33.82
N GLN A 406 -31.31 19.82 33.58
CA GLN A 406 -30.21 20.67 34.00
C GLN A 406 -30.70 21.80 34.88
N ILE A 407 -30.21 21.87 36.13
CA ILE A 407 -30.50 22.95 37.06
C ILE A 407 -29.21 23.71 37.32
N ARG A 408 -29.18 25.00 37.01
CA ARG A 408 -27.99 25.84 37.20
C ARG A 408 -28.38 27.30 37.32
N LEU A 409 -27.46 28.11 37.83
CA LEU A 409 -27.63 29.55 37.91
C LEU A 409 -27.81 30.18 36.53
N PHE A 410 -28.46 31.37 36.46
CA PHE A 410 -28.54 32.16 35.27
C PHE A 410 -27.13 32.49 34.74
N ARG A 411 -27.00 32.71 33.43
CA ARG A 411 -25.69 32.93 32.78
C ARG A 411 -24.95 34.15 33.33
N ASN A 412 -25.63 35.20 33.65
CA ASN A 412 -25.09 36.44 34.25
C ASN A 412 -24.55 36.23 35.68
N GLU A 413 -25.02 35.18 36.39
CA GLU A 413 -24.63 34.87 37.75
C GLU A 413 -23.57 33.80 37.88
N ARG A 414 -22.98 33.35 36.73
CA ARG A 414 -21.91 32.34 36.67
C ARG A 414 -20.86 32.62 35.60
N ASN A 415 -20.70 33.91 35.23
CA ASN A 415 -19.75 34.31 34.18
C ASN A 415 -18.38 34.69 34.73
N ARG A 416 -18.27 35.00 36.00
CA ARG A 416 -17.06 35.53 36.66
C ARG A 416 -16.64 34.61 37.80
N VAL A 417 -15.32 34.64 38.09
CA VAL A 417 -14.78 33.89 39.23
C VAL A 417 -15.35 34.38 40.57
N SER A 418 -15.69 35.69 40.63
CA SER A 418 -16.40 36.28 41.79
C SER A 418 -17.75 35.62 42.07
N ASP A 419 -18.44 35.18 41.02
CA ASP A 419 -19.78 34.63 41.17
C ASP A 419 -19.75 33.33 41.94
N ILE A 420 -18.68 32.50 41.77
CA ILE A 420 -18.47 31.29 42.57
C ILE A 420 -18.29 31.60 44.05
N LYS A 421 -17.63 32.68 44.39
CA LYS A 421 -17.42 33.07 45.79
C LYS A 421 -18.73 33.48 46.50
N ASN A 422 -19.69 33.95 45.73
CA ASN A 422 -20.98 34.38 46.22
C ASN A 422 -21.98 33.24 46.45
N LEU A 423 -21.60 31.99 46.20
CA LEU A 423 -22.40 30.82 46.46
C LEU A 423 -22.46 30.53 47.96
N TYR A 424 -23.53 29.91 48.41
CA TYR A 424 -23.74 29.46 49.76
C TYR A 424 -23.83 27.95 49.82
N VAL A 425 -23.28 27.35 50.86
CA VAL A 425 -23.32 25.91 51.14
C VAL A 425 -23.97 25.73 52.49
N SER A 426 -24.91 24.79 52.59
CA SER A 426 -25.53 24.44 53.84
C SER A 426 -24.61 23.58 54.71
N ASN A 427 -24.52 23.91 56.00
CA ASN A 427 -23.84 23.09 56.99
C ASN A 427 -24.77 21.98 57.56
N ASN A 428 -24.25 21.15 58.45
CA ASN A 428 -25.01 20.05 59.12
C ASN A 428 -26.17 20.53 60.02
N LYS A 429 -26.25 21.84 60.36
CA LYS A 429 -27.32 22.49 61.11
C LYS A 429 -28.27 23.31 60.22
N GLY A 430 -28.19 23.18 58.89
CA GLY A 430 -29.02 23.94 57.94
C GLY A 430 -28.64 25.41 57.75
N LYS A 431 -27.56 25.90 58.37
CA LYS A 431 -27.11 27.29 58.21
C LYS A 431 -26.34 27.45 56.89
N LEU A 432 -26.62 28.50 56.14
CA LEU A 432 -25.93 28.85 54.90
C LEU A 432 -24.62 29.56 55.21
N ILE A 433 -23.51 28.99 54.71
CA ILE A 433 -22.15 29.51 54.85
C ILE A 433 -21.66 29.97 53.47
N PRO A 434 -21.13 31.20 53.34
CA PRO A 434 -20.64 31.67 52.05
C PRO A 434 -19.39 30.87 51.61
N LEU A 435 -19.35 30.48 50.32
CA LEU A 435 -18.26 29.67 49.76
C LEU A 435 -16.91 30.41 49.82
N SER A 436 -16.90 31.75 49.83
CA SER A 436 -15.67 32.56 49.98
C SER A 436 -14.88 32.23 51.24
N ASP A 437 -15.56 31.84 52.31
CA ASP A 437 -14.92 31.53 53.60
C ASP A 437 -14.29 30.14 53.58
N LEU A 438 -14.90 29.24 52.81
CA LEU A 438 -14.57 27.82 52.76
C LEU A 438 -13.49 27.49 51.71
N VAL A 439 -13.31 28.32 50.64
CA VAL A 439 -12.44 27.98 49.55
C VAL A 439 -11.52 29.14 49.15
N THR A 440 -10.37 28.76 48.49
CA THR A 440 -9.51 29.68 47.77
C THR A 440 -9.50 29.27 46.31
N ILE A 441 -9.84 30.21 45.41
CA ILE A 441 -9.93 29.96 43.97
C ILE A 441 -8.70 30.51 43.28
N LYS A 442 -7.94 29.64 42.57
CA LYS A 442 -6.74 30.02 41.81
C LYS A 442 -6.96 29.69 40.34
N LYS A 443 -6.71 30.68 39.46
CA LYS A 443 -6.68 30.46 38.02
C LYS A 443 -5.41 29.71 37.68
N THR A 444 -5.53 28.61 36.92
CA THR A 444 -4.41 27.80 36.42
C THR A 444 -4.67 27.39 34.98
N ILE A 445 -3.71 26.73 34.38
CA ILE A 445 -3.82 26.13 33.07
C ILE A 445 -3.48 24.65 33.24
N GLY A 446 -4.38 23.79 32.83
CA GLY A 446 -4.23 22.34 32.93
C GLY A 446 -4.47 21.63 31.62
N PRO A 447 -4.04 20.38 31.48
CA PRO A 447 -4.39 19.55 30.35
C PRO A 447 -5.82 19.02 30.49
N GLN A 448 -6.63 19.12 29.45
CA GLN A 448 -8.00 18.58 29.47
C GLN A 448 -7.99 17.03 29.57
N VAL A 449 -7.01 16.40 28.91
CA VAL A 449 -6.85 14.95 28.86
C VAL A 449 -5.41 14.58 29.10
N ILE A 450 -5.16 13.67 30.04
CA ILE A 450 -3.87 13.02 30.23
C ILE A 450 -3.96 11.64 29.59
N ASN A 451 -3.27 11.47 28.46
CA ASN A 451 -3.18 10.18 27.79
C ASN A 451 -2.09 9.33 28.45
N ARG A 452 -2.38 8.06 28.63
CA ARG A 452 -1.41 7.06 29.07
C ARG A 452 -1.34 5.92 28.08
N ARG A 453 -0.15 5.39 27.91
CA ARG A 453 0.10 4.19 27.11
C ARG A 453 1.10 3.32 27.88
N ASP A 454 0.78 2.06 28.00
CA ASP A 454 1.58 1.10 28.78
C ASP A 454 1.86 1.64 30.21
N LEU A 455 0.83 2.22 30.84
CA LEU A 455 0.83 2.86 32.15
C LEU A 455 1.68 4.14 32.28
N GLU A 456 2.41 4.56 31.25
CA GLU A 456 3.19 5.79 31.24
C GLU A 456 2.44 6.98 30.62
N ASN A 457 2.80 8.21 31.05
CA ASN A 457 2.25 9.40 30.43
C ASN A 457 2.68 9.51 28.99
N ALA A 458 1.74 9.75 28.08
CA ALA A 458 1.96 9.75 26.65
C ALA A 458 1.52 11.05 25.97
N VAL A 459 2.40 11.59 25.11
CA VAL A 459 2.10 12.72 24.24
C VAL A 459 2.29 12.30 22.79
N THR A 460 1.26 12.49 21.96
CA THR A 460 1.32 12.13 20.54
C THR A 460 1.50 13.38 19.68
N ILE A 461 2.51 13.34 18.82
CA ILE A 461 2.77 14.34 17.78
C ILE A 461 2.28 13.78 16.45
N TYR A 462 1.59 14.61 15.69
CA TYR A 462 1.02 14.32 14.38
C TYR A 462 1.64 15.20 13.31
N ALA A 463 1.94 14.64 12.15
CA ALA A 463 2.37 15.40 10.98
C ALA A 463 1.89 14.77 9.68
N ASN A 464 1.60 15.59 8.69
CA ASN A 464 1.35 15.19 7.33
C ASN A 464 2.61 15.34 6.47
N MET A 465 2.68 14.58 5.38
CA MET A 465 3.72 14.75 4.36
C MET A 465 3.27 15.77 3.32
N SER A 466 4.18 16.60 2.83
CA SER A 466 3.91 17.40 1.64
C SER A 466 3.95 16.53 0.38
N ASN A 467 3.48 17.09 -0.74
CA ASN A 467 3.47 16.34 -2.01
C ASN A 467 4.89 15.83 -2.34
N HIS A 468 4.97 14.58 -2.82
CA HIS A 468 6.22 13.87 -3.19
C HIS A 468 7.20 13.55 -2.04
N VAL A 469 6.85 13.81 -0.78
CA VAL A 469 7.69 13.45 0.36
C VAL A 469 7.19 12.12 0.94
N PRO A 470 8.00 11.05 0.91
CA PRO A 470 7.60 9.74 1.41
C PRO A 470 7.58 9.71 2.95
N LEU A 471 6.75 8.83 3.52
CA LEU A 471 6.62 8.69 4.98
C LEU A 471 7.94 8.29 5.66
N SER A 472 8.77 7.50 4.99
CA SER A 472 10.08 7.09 5.50
C SER A 472 11.03 8.27 5.75
N TYR A 473 10.91 9.36 4.99
CA TYR A 473 11.66 10.58 5.24
C TYR A 473 11.29 11.18 6.60
N GLY A 474 9.99 11.30 6.90
CA GLY A 474 9.51 11.77 8.19
C GLY A 474 9.99 10.89 9.35
N VAL A 475 9.90 9.56 9.18
CA VAL A 475 10.39 8.57 10.16
C VAL A 475 11.90 8.75 10.40
N SER A 476 12.70 8.90 9.33
CA SER A 476 14.15 9.09 9.44
C SER A 476 14.51 10.40 10.16
N LYS A 477 13.82 11.50 9.85
CA LYS A 477 14.04 12.81 10.51
C LYS A 477 13.68 12.74 11.99
N VAL A 478 12.55 12.11 12.35
CA VAL A 478 12.17 11.91 13.75
C VAL A 478 13.24 11.10 14.49
N ASN A 479 13.72 9.99 13.94
CA ASN A 479 14.77 9.20 14.54
C ASN A 479 16.06 10.03 14.78
N GLN A 480 16.43 10.87 13.80
CA GLN A 480 17.56 11.78 13.89
C GLN A 480 17.39 12.81 15.03
N TYR A 481 16.19 13.38 15.20
CA TYR A 481 15.92 14.34 16.27
C TYR A 481 15.85 13.67 17.63
N MET A 482 15.19 12.52 17.70
CA MET A 482 15.01 11.81 18.96
C MET A 482 16.31 11.30 19.56
N SER A 483 17.27 10.90 18.71
CA SER A 483 18.62 10.54 19.18
C SER A 483 19.40 11.67 19.87
N ARG A 484 18.98 12.94 19.60
CA ARG A 484 19.54 14.16 20.24
C ARG A 484 18.72 14.64 21.44
N ILE A 485 17.39 14.41 21.40
CA ILE A 485 16.46 14.91 22.43
C ILE A 485 16.44 14.02 23.65
N ILE A 486 16.45 12.69 23.46
CA ILE A 486 16.37 11.71 24.55
C ILE A 486 17.76 11.18 24.85
N PRO A 487 18.24 11.29 26.12
CA PRO A 487 19.49 10.65 26.55
C PRO A 487 19.42 9.13 26.45
N LYS A 488 20.53 8.48 26.05
CA LYS A 488 20.59 7.03 25.79
C LYS A 488 20.21 6.11 26.99
N LYS A 489 20.29 6.60 28.23
CA LYS A 489 19.94 5.85 29.47
C LYS A 489 18.73 6.46 30.18
N SER A 490 17.76 7.00 29.43
CA SER A 490 16.59 7.69 29.97
C SER A 490 15.42 6.73 30.10
N LEU A 491 14.56 6.96 31.11
CA LEU A 491 13.24 6.31 31.25
C LEU A 491 12.19 6.83 30.26
N TYR A 492 12.57 7.72 29.35
CA TYR A 492 11.71 8.26 28.33
C TYR A 492 11.93 7.53 27.00
N ALA A 493 10.85 7.15 26.36
CA ALA A 493 10.88 6.43 25.08
C ALA A 493 9.95 7.09 24.06
N TYR A 494 10.17 6.77 22.81
CA TYR A 494 9.24 7.13 21.73
C TYR A 494 8.89 5.91 20.88
N GLN A 495 7.73 5.93 20.31
CA GLN A 495 7.22 4.89 19.43
C GLN A 495 6.46 5.50 18.26
N PHE A 496 6.65 4.95 17.07
CA PHE A 496 5.80 5.29 15.95
C PHE A 496 4.44 4.59 16.06
N SER A 497 3.39 5.28 15.65
CA SER A 497 2.02 4.79 15.59
C SER A 497 1.40 5.10 14.23
N GLY A 498 0.14 4.72 14.02
CA GLY A 498 -0.57 4.98 12.78
C GLY A 498 0.08 4.31 11.57
N MET A 499 0.14 5.05 10.45
CA MET A 499 0.68 4.51 9.19
C MET A 499 2.18 4.22 9.25
N ALA A 500 2.96 4.97 10.04
CA ALA A 500 4.40 4.75 10.18
C ALA A 500 4.71 3.38 10.81
N SER A 501 4.00 3.01 11.89
CA SER A 501 4.13 1.69 12.51
C SER A 501 3.66 0.56 11.59
N LYS A 502 2.50 0.75 10.97
CA LYS A 502 1.93 -0.23 10.04
C LYS A 502 2.81 -0.43 8.81
N MET A 503 3.47 0.62 8.31
CA MET A 503 4.44 0.53 7.21
C MET A 503 5.57 -0.44 7.57
N ASN A 504 6.23 -0.24 8.70
CA ASN A 504 7.34 -1.09 9.12
C ASN A 504 6.91 -2.56 9.30
N GLN A 505 5.76 -2.80 9.93
CA GLN A 505 5.20 -4.15 10.09
C GLN A 505 4.89 -4.81 8.74
N SER A 506 4.31 -4.04 7.81
CA SER A 506 3.94 -4.54 6.48
C SER A 506 5.16 -4.89 5.65
N PHE A 507 6.18 -4.03 5.64
CA PHE A 507 7.44 -4.31 4.92
C PHE A 507 8.14 -5.55 5.48
N GLY A 508 8.13 -5.73 6.81
CA GLY A 508 8.64 -6.94 7.45
C GLY A 508 7.89 -8.21 7.05
N ALA A 509 6.55 -8.18 7.13
CA ALA A 509 5.69 -9.30 6.75
C ALA A 509 5.81 -9.64 5.25
N MET A 510 5.89 -8.63 4.37
CA MET A 510 6.10 -8.87 2.94
C MET A 510 7.49 -9.41 2.64
N GLY A 511 8.52 -8.96 3.36
CA GLY A 511 9.87 -9.53 3.24
C GLY A 511 9.92 -11.02 3.61
N SER A 512 9.25 -11.42 4.69
CA SER A 512 9.15 -12.85 5.06
C SER A 512 8.33 -13.67 4.07
N ALA A 513 7.22 -13.12 3.55
CA ALA A 513 6.40 -13.76 2.53
C ALA A 513 7.18 -13.97 1.23
N LEU A 514 7.97 -12.97 0.81
CA LEU A 514 8.81 -13.04 -0.38
C LEU A 514 9.90 -14.12 -0.23
N LEU A 515 10.56 -14.19 0.92
CA LEU A 515 11.55 -15.20 1.19
C LEU A 515 10.94 -16.61 1.18
N LEU A 516 9.77 -16.78 1.80
CA LEU A 516 9.04 -18.05 1.78
C LEU A 516 8.62 -18.42 0.36
N ALA A 517 8.15 -17.45 -0.43
CA ALA A 517 7.80 -17.67 -1.83
C ALA A 517 8.99 -18.18 -2.65
N LEU A 518 10.18 -17.60 -2.47
CA LEU A 518 11.39 -18.05 -3.15
C LEU A 518 11.77 -19.49 -2.77
N ILE A 519 11.64 -19.86 -1.49
CA ILE A 519 11.89 -21.22 -1.02
C ILE A 519 10.90 -22.21 -1.66
N ILE A 520 9.61 -21.89 -1.67
CA ILE A 520 8.59 -22.78 -2.25
C ILE A 520 8.79 -22.94 -3.76
N VAL A 521 9.08 -21.84 -4.48
CA VAL A 521 9.38 -21.88 -5.92
C VAL A 521 10.60 -22.77 -6.19
N TYR A 522 11.67 -22.61 -5.40
CA TYR A 522 12.85 -23.48 -5.51
C TYR A 522 12.50 -24.95 -5.31
N MET A 523 11.71 -25.30 -4.29
CA MET A 523 11.29 -26.67 -4.01
C MET A 523 10.46 -27.27 -5.15
N ILE A 524 9.51 -26.51 -5.70
CA ILE A 524 8.69 -26.94 -6.84
C ILE A 524 9.57 -27.21 -8.06
N LEU A 525 10.47 -26.29 -8.38
CA LEU A 525 11.36 -26.45 -9.53
C LEU A 525 12.35 -27.61 -9.32
N ALA A 526 12.89 -27.80 -8.13
CA ALA A 526 13.77 -28.91 -7.82
C ALA A 526 13.07 -30.26 -7.99
N SER A 527 11.80 -30.34 -7.59
CA SER A 527 10.98 -31.55 -7.78
C SER A 527 10.67 -31.80 -9.26
N LEU A 528 10.28 -30.76 -10.01
CA LEU A 528 9.89 -30.91 -11.42
C LEU A 528 11.09 -31.23 -12.33
N TYR A 529 12.25 -30.63 -12.09
CA TYR A 529 13.46 -30.86 -12.89
C TYR A 529 14.34 -32.01 -12.37
N ASN A 530 13.96 -32.63 -11.26
CA ASN A 530 14.77 -33.66 -10.58
C ASN A 530 16.26 -33.25 -10.48
N SER A 531 16.51 -31.97 -10.16
CA SER A 531 17.81 -31.32 -10.11
C SER A 531 17.82 -30.24 -9.05
N PHE A 532 18.88 -30.16 -8.25
CA PHE A 532 19.08 -29.07 -7.28
C PHE A 532 19.77 -27.84 -7.91
N ILE A 533 20.43 -27.99 -9.03
CA ILE A 533 21.26 -26.96 -9.66
C ILE A 533 20.43 -26.13 -10.66
N ASP A 534 19.61 -26.75 -11.50
CA ASP A 534 18.83 -26.06 -12.52
C ASP A 534 17.86 -25.01 -11.93
N PRO A 535 17.17 -25.27 -10.82
CA PRO A 535 16.36 -24.24 -10.14
C PRO A 535 17.16 -23.03 -9.71
N LEU A 536 18.40 -23.20 -9.23
CA LEU A 536 19.26 -22.08 -8.85
C LEU A 536 19.58 -21.19 -10.04
N VAL A 537 19.91 -21.79 -11.20
CA VAL A 537 20.15 -21.04 -12.45
C VAL A 537 18.90 -20.25 -12.85
N ILE A 538 17.72 -20.88 -12.81
CA ILE A 538 16.44 -20.25 -13.15
C ILE A 538 16.17 -19.06 -12.21
N MET A 539 16.37 -19.24 -10.90
CA MET A 539 16.07 -18.22 -9.89
C MET A 539 17.00 -16.99 -9.95
N VAL A 540 18.15 -17.06 -10.59
CA VAL A 540 19.00 -15.87 -10.85
C VAL A 540 18.27 -14.82 -11.70
N SER A 541 17.21 -15.19 -12.41
CA SER A 541 16.34 -14.24 -13.12
C SER A 541 15.64 -13.24 -12.19
N VAL A 542 15.37 -13.61 -10.94
CA VAL A 542 14.66 -12.76 -9.95
C VAL A 542 15.46 -11.49 -9.59
N PRO A 543 16.74 -11.55 -9.22
CA PRO A 543 17.57 -10.36 -9.06
C PRO A 543 17.53 -9.39 -10.24
N PHE A 544 17.46 -9.89 -11.47
CA PHE A 544 17.41 -9.05 -12.66
C PHE A 544 16.10 -8.27 -12.80
N ALA A 545 15.00 -8.85 -12.36
CA ALA A 545 13.72 -8.16 -12.28
C ALA A 545 13.73 -7.03 -11.25
N LEU A 546 14.37 -7.25 -10.10
CA LEU A 546 14.46 -6.22 -9.05
C LEU A 546 15.23 -4.98 -9.55
N ILE A 547 16.25 -5.15 -10.41
CA ILE A 547 16.97 -4.03 -11.03
C ILE A 547 16.00 -3.08 -11.73
N GLY A 548 15.12 -3.63 -12.56
CA GLY A 548 14.18 -2.84 -13.34
C GLY A 548 13.03 -2.28 -12.53
N ALA A 549 12.53 -3.01 -11.54
CA ALA A 549 11.53 -2.52 -10.62
C ALA A 549 12.04 -1.28 -9.86
N ILE A 550 13.22 -1.37 -9.25
CA ILE A 550 13.89 -0.28 -8.56
C ILE A 550 14.17 0.89 -9.51
N GLY A 551 14.71 0.59 -10.70
CA GLY A 551 15.01 1.59 -11.74
C GLY A 551 13.74 2.32 -12.21
N GLY A 552 12.66 1.60 -12.44
CA GLY A 552 11.36 2.16 -12.86
C GLY A 552 10.78 3.12 -11.83
N LEU A 553 10.79 2.75 -10.54
CA LEU A 553 10.33 3.64 -9.47
C LEU A 553 11.16 4.91 -9.38
N LEU A 554 12.49 4.81 -9.48
CA LEU A 554 13.38 5.97 -9.43
C LEU A 554 13.16 6.91 -10.61
N LEU A 555 13.08 6.38 -11.83
CA LEU A 555 12.87 7.17 -13.05
C LEU A 555 11.53 7.90 -13.04
N MET A 556 10.49 7.27 -12.48
CA MET A 556 9.15 7.85 -12.39
C MET A 556 8.92 8.60 -11.07
N HIS A 557 9.96 8.82 -10.25
CA HIS A 557 9.91 9.51 -8.97
C HIS A 557 8.80 8.99 -8.04
N ARG A 558 8.66 7.65 -7.97
CA ARG A 558 7.67 6.98 -7.10
C ARG A 558 8.35 6.34 -5.89
N ALA A 559 7.66 6.40 -4.75
CA ALA A 559 8.11 5.70 -3.56
C ALA A 559 7.75 4.20 -3.61
N LEU A 560 8.56 3.39 -2.95
CA LEU A 560 8.27 1.98 -2.74
C LEU A 560 7.13 1.84 -1.73
N SER A 561 5.94 1.52 -2.21
CA SER A 561 4.75 1.30 -1.39
C SER A 561 4.48 -0.18 -1.16
N VAL A 562 3.55 -0.50 -0.24
CA VAL A 562 3.08 -1.88 -0.06
C VAL A 562 2.44 -2.42 -1.35
N ILE A 563 1.79 -1.55 -2.14
CA ILE A 563 1.21 -1.92 -3.44
C ILE A 563 2.31 -2.17 -4.48
N ALA A 564 3.41 -1.40 -4.47
CA ALA A 564 4.58 -1.66 -5.31
C ALA A 564 5.22 -3.02 -4.98
N LEU A 565 5.34 -3.38 -3.70
CA LEU A 565 5.86 -4.70 -3.30
C LEU A 565 5.04 -5.87 -3.84
N ILE A 566 3.73 -5.69 -4.06
CA ILE A 566 2.91 -6.71 -4.77
C ILE A 566 3.39 -6.86 -6.21
N GLY A 567 3.73 -5.75 -6.88
CA GLY A 567 4.35 -5.78 -8.21
C GLY A 567 5.66 -6.57 -8.23
N VAL A 568 6.50 -6.38 -7.21
CA VAL A 568 7.74 -7.15 -7.04
C VAL A 568 7.46 -8.64 -6.82
N ILE A 569 6.47 -9.00 -5.99
CA ILE A 569 6.08 -10.40 -5.77
C ILE A 569 5.57 -11.03 -7.07
N LEU A 570 4.73 -10.32 -7.81
CA LEU A 570 4.25 -10.77 -9.12
C LEU A 570 5.40 -10.99 -10.10
N LEU A 571 6.37 -10.09 -10.13
CA LEU A 571 7.54 -10.20 -10.99
C LEU A 571 8.32 -11.49 -10.77
N ILE A 572 8.42 -11.98 -9.53
CA ILE A 572 9.10 -13.24 -9.23
C ILE A 572 8.47 -14.38 -10.03
N GLY A 573 7.15 -14.51 -9.99
CA GLY A 573 6.45 -15.54 -10.74
C GLY A 573 6.60 -15.40 -12.27
N LEU A 574 6.52 -14.16 -12.77
CA LEU A 574 6.58 -13.86 -14.21
C LEU A 574 7.96 -14.10 -14.82
N VAL A 575 8.99 -13.66 -14.10
CA VAL A 575 10.37 -13.69 -14.63
C VAL A 575 10.94 -15.10 -14.57
N VAL A 576 10.65 -15.85 -13.53
CA VAL A 576 11.01 -17.25 -13.40
C VAL A 576 10.44 -18.06 -14.57
N LYS A 577 9.24 -17.74 -15.05
CA LYS A 577 8.61 -18.39 -16.20
C LYS A 577 9.47 -18.34 -17.47
N ASN A 578 10.01 -17.16 -17.82
CA ASN A 578 10.84 -16.99 -19.01
C ASN A 578 12.13 -17.81 -18.90
N ALA A 579 12.72 -17.87 -17.72
CA ALA A 579 13.91 -18.67 -17.44
C ALA A 579 13.61 -20.17 -17.49
N ILE A 580 12.46 -20.62 -16.95
CA ILE A 580 11.99 -22.00 -17.03
C ILE A 580 11.90 -22.46 -18.49
N LEU A 581 11.14 -21.73 -19.32
CA LEU A 581 10.92 -22.07 -20.71
C LEU A 581 12.23 -22.11 -21.53
N LEU A 582 13.19 -21.26 -21.19
CA LEU A 582 14.49 -21.21 -21.84
C LEU A 582 15.36 -22.43 -21.45
N VAL A 583 15.46 -22.71 -20.13
CA VAL A 583 16.28 -23.82 -19.62
C VAL A 583 15.70 -25.18 -20.06
N ASP A 584 14.38 -25.33 -20.00
CA ASP A 584 13.68 -26.53 -20.45
C ASP A 584 13.99 -26.85 -21.91
N PHE A 585 13.93 -25.84 -22.78
CA PHE A 585 14.25 -26.03 -24.19
C PHE A 585 15.73 -26.32 -24.45
N ILE A 586 16.65 -25.79 -23.65
CA ILE A 586 18.08 -26.15 -23.72
C ILE A 586 18.26 -27.64 -23.36
N ILE A 587 17.58 -28.12 -22.31
CA ILE A 587 17.62 -29.53 -21.89
C ILE A 587 17.09 -30.42 -23.02
N LEU A 588 15.92 -30.09 -23.56
CA LEU A 588 15.31 -30.82 -24.67
C LEU A 588 16.18 -30.88 -25.93
N SER A 589 16.82 -29.76 -26.31
CA SER A 589 17.73 -29.70 -27.46
C SER A 589 18.99 -30.57 -27.23
N ARG A 590 19.44 -30.68 -26.00
CA ARG A 590 20.54 -31.58 -25.63
C ARG A 590 20.14 -33.05 -25.68
N GLU A 591 18.95 -33.41 -25.25
CA GLU A 591 18.41 -34.77 -25.37
C GLU A 591 18.26 -35.22 -26.81
N ARG A 592 18.03 -34.26 -27.73
CA ARG A 592 18.04 -34.48 -29.20
C ARG A 592 19.44 -34.67 -29.79
N GLY A 593 20.51 -34.64 -28.97
CA GLY A 593 21.89 -34.92 -29.39
C GLY A 593 22.70 -33.72 -29.83
N LEU A 594 22.22 -32.47 -29.69
CA LEU A 594 22.97 -31.28 -30.01
C LEU A 594 24.12 -31.04 -28.99
N ASN A 595 25.22 -30.49 -29.46
CA ASN A 595 26.30 -30.10 -28.58
C ASN A 595 25.87 -28.93 -27.68
N LYS A 596 26.60 -28.67 -26.61
CA LYS A 596 26.25 -27.67 -25.60
C LYS A 596 26.10 -26.24 -26.14
N HIS A 597 27.02 -25.81 -27.00
CA HIS A 597 26.99 -24.47 -27.57
C HIS A 597 25.80 -24.30 -28.50
N ASP A 598 25.57 -25.25 -29.39
CA ASP A 598 24.52 -25.16 -30.40
C ASP A 598 23.12 -25.31 -29.76
N SER A 599 22.97 -26.18 -28.76
CA SER A 599 21.69 -26.31 -28.00
C SER A 599 21.30 -25.00 -27.29
N ILE A 600 22.26 -24.26 -26.73
CA ILE A 600 22.00 -22.97 -26.08
C ILE A 600 21.63 -21.90 -27.13
N VAL A 601 22.37 -21.82 -28.24
CA VAL A 601 22.09 -20.82 -29.30
C VAL A 601 20.74 -21.10 -29.97
N GLU A 602 20.46 -22.38 -30.25
CA GLU A 602 19.19 -22.81 -30.86
C GLU A 602 18.02 -22.52 -29.94
N ALA A 603 18.07 -22.98 -28.68
CA ALA A 603 17.05 -22.74 -27.69
C ALA A 603 16.72 -21.26 -27.51
N GLY A 604 17.77 -20.43 -27.36
CA GLY A 604 17.61 -19.00 -27.26
C GLY A 604 16.94 -18.37 -28.48
N SER A 605 17.31 -18.83 -29.67
CA SER A 605 16.79 -18.30 -30.95
C SER A 605 15.30 -18.63 -31.12
N ILE A 606 14.89 -19.86 -30.80
CA ILE A 606 13.51 -20.32 -30.93
C ILE A 606 12.62 -19.66 -29.85
N ARG A 607 13.13 -19.53 -28.61
CA ARG A 607 12.38 -18.95 -27.50
C ARG A 607 12.34 -17.41 -27.47
N LEU A 608 13.16 -16.73 -28.28
CA LEU A 608 13.17 -15.27 -28.34
C LEU A 608 11.81 -14.69 -28.73
N ARG A 609 11.18 -15.25 -29.77
CA ARG A 609 9.89 -14.75 -30.28
C ARG A 609 8.74 -14.88 -29.25
N PRO A 610 8.50 -16.07 -28.64
CA PRO A 610 7.51 -16.23 -27.56
C PRO A 610 7.78 -15.28 -26.37
N ILE A 611 9.02 -15.20 -25.88
CA ILE A 611 9.37 -14.35 -24.75
C ILE A 611 9.11 -12.86 -25.04
N LEU A 612 9.47 -12.38 -26.22
CA LEU A 612 9.16 -11.01 -26.64
C LEU A 612 7.66 -10.76 -26.73
N MET A 613 6.91 -11.70 -27.33
CA MET A 613 5.46 -11.58 -27.48
C MET A 613 4.73 -11.49 -26.14
N THR A 614 5.03 -12.39 -25.21
CA THR A 614 4.38 -12.43 -23.90
C THR A 614 4.79 -11.23 -23.04
N THR A 615 6.07 -10.86 -23.05
CA THR A 615 6.57 -9.71 -22.28
C THR A 615 5.97 -8.40 -22.77
N LEU A 616 5.94 -8.18 -24.09
CA LEU A 616 5.32 -6.99 -24.68
C LEU A 616 3.80 -6.96 -24.43
N ALA A 617 3.12 -8.11 -24.55
CA ALA A 617 1.67 -8.18 -24.26
C ALA A 617 1.35 -7.75 -22.83
N MET A 618 2.17 -8.19 -21.85
CA MET A 618 2.03 -7.78 -20.47
C MET A 618 2.37 -6.30 -20.23
N ILE A 619 3.44 -5.80 -20.81
CA ILE A 619 3.82 -4.38 -20.71
C ILE A 619 2.70 -3.49 -21.22
N PHE A 620 2.16 -3.75 -22.40
CA PHE A 620 1.05 -2.99 -22.96
C PHE A 620 -0.25 -3.16 -22.17
N GLY A 621 -0.49 -4.34 -21.57
CA GLY A 621 -1.60 -4.58 -20.67
C GLY A 621 -1.51 -3.77 -19.37
N MET A 622 -0.31 -3.54 -18.85
CA MET A 622 -0.05 -2.75 -17.64
C MET A 622 0.08 -1.24 -17.90
N LEU A 623 0.31 -0.80 -19.14
CA LEU A 623 0.54 0.59 -19.49
C LEU A 623 -0.60 1.54 -19.04
N PRO A 624 -1.90 1.20 -19.23
CA PRO A 624 -2.99 2.04 -18.75
C PRO A 624 -2.97 2.24 -17.22
N ILE A 625 -2.54 1.22 -16.46
CA ILE A 625 -2.44 1.30 -15.00
C ILE A 625 -1.22 2.16 -14.61
N ALA A 626 -0.09 1.99 -15.31
CA ALA A 626 1.15 2.74 -15.05
C ALA A 626 1.00 4.25 -15.30
N THR A 627 0.22 4.64 -16.31
CA THR A 627 -0.06 6.06 -16.62
C THR A 627 -0.91 6.74 -15.55
N GLY A 628 -1.60 5.98 -14.71
CA GLY A 628 -2.43 6.53 -13.64
C GLY A 628 -3.68 7.28 -14.14
N ILE A 629 -4.14 7.00 -15.37
CA ILE A 629 -5.35 7.60 -15.96
C ILE A 629 -6.59 6.96 -15.33
N GLY A 630 -7.50 7.81 -14.85
CA GLY A 630 -8.74 7.39 -14.21
C GLY A 630 -8.76 7.60 -12.68
N VAL A 631 -9.97 7.55 -12.12
CA VAL A 631 -10.18 7.78 -10.69
C VAL A 631 -9.58 6.64 -9.88
N GLY A 632 -8.68 6.96 -8.94
CA GLY A 632 -8.03 5.99 -8.06
C GLY A 632 -6.90 5.16 -8.69
N SER A 633 -6.61 5.29 -9.99
CA SER A 633 -5.52 4.57 -10.67
C SER A 633 -4.12 4.96 -10.18
N SER A 634 -3.94 6.20 -9.72
CA SER A 634 -2.67 6.71 -9.21
C SER A 634 -2.08 5.87 -8.06
N SER A 635 -2.94 5.24 -7.25
CA SER A 635 -2.49 4.36 -6.16
C SER A 635 -1.96 3.01 -6.64
N ARG A 636 -2.32 2.57 -7.85
CA ARG A 636 -1.89 1.31 -8.46
C ARG A 636 -0.70 1.50 -9.41
N ALA A 637 -0.45 2.73 -9.87
CA ALA A 637 0.60 3.05 -10.83
C ALA A 637 2.00 2.56 -10.40
N PRO A 638 2.46 2.69 -9.13
CA PRO A 638 3.76 2.17 -8.73
C PRO A 638 3.92 0.67 -8.97
N MET A 639 2.90 -0.14 -8.71
CA MET A 639 2.91 -1.57 -8.99
C MET A 639 3.11 -1.87 -10.49
N ALA A 640 2.38 -1.18 -11.35
CA ALA A 640 2.50 -1.38 -12.79
C ALA A 640 3.86 -0.91 -13.33
N ILE A 641 4.41 0.18 -12.77
CA ILE A 641 5.75 0.69 -13.10
C ILE A 641 6.82 -0.33 -12.72
N ASP A 642 6.71 -0.94 -11.53
CA ASP A 642 7.61 -2.01 -11.07
C ASP A 642 7.58 -3.20 -12.03
N VAL A 643 6.36 -3.65 -12.38
CA VAL A 643 6.19 -4.79 -13.28
C VAL A 643 6.76 -4.49 -14.67
N ILE A 644 6.47 -3.34 -15.25
CA ILE A 644 7.01 -2.95 -16.57
C ILE A 644 8.53 -2.85 -16.52
N GLY A 645 9.08 -2.14 -15.54
CA GLY A 645 10.51 -1.97 -15.38
C GLY A 645 11.22 -3.32 -15.18
N GLY A 646 10.69 -4.15 -14.28
CA GLY A 646 11.23 -5.47 -13.99
C GLY A 646 11.17 -6.43 -15.17
N LEU A 647 10.07 -6.44 -15.93
CA LEU A 647 9.93 -7.26 -17.14
C LEU A 647 10.93 -6.83 -18.24
N LEU A 648 11.11 -5.54 -18.46
CA LEU A 648 12.05 -5.03 -19.46
C LEU A 648 13.49 -5.48 -19.13
N THR A 649 13.95 -5.22 -17.91
CA THR A 649 15.33 -5.56 -17.52
C THR A 649 15.54 -7.07 -17.44
N SER A 650 14.58 -7.81 -16.86
CA SER A 650 14.70 -9.26 -16.76
C SER A 650 14.70 -9.92 -18.13
N MET A 651 13.87 -9.46 -19.07
CA MET A 651 13.85 -10.01 -20.42
C MET A 651 15.24 -9.97 -21.06
N PHE A 652 15.91 -8.81 -21.04
CA PHE A 652 17.24 -8.67 -21.61
C PHE A 652 18.29 -9.47 -20.85
N LEU A 653 18.33 -9.35 -19.53
CA LEU A 653 19.35 -10.03 -18.73
C LEU A 653 19.15 -11.54 -18.67
N THR A 654 17.91 -12.02 -18.59
CA THR A 654 17.61 -13.46 -18.60
C THR A 654 18.06 -14.12 -19.90
N LEU A 655 17.75 -13.49 -21.04
CA LEU A 655 18.14 -14.02 -22.36
C LEU A 655 19.66 -14.09 -22.57
N LEU A 656 20.45 -13.29 -21.86
CA LEU A 656 21.92 -13.28 -21.99
C LEU A 656 22.61 -14.05 -20.87
N VAL A 657 22.18 -13.86 -19.61
CA VAL A 657 22.91 -14.36 -18.44
C VAL A 657 22.54 -15.80 -18.10
N ILE A 658 21.25 -16.18 -18.22
CA ILE A 658 20.81 -17.56 -17.89
C ILE A 658 21.51 -18.61 -18.77
N PRO A 659 21.64 -18.44 -20.11
CA PRO A 659 22.39 -19.34 -20.95
C PRO A 659 23.87 -19.48 -20.54
N VAL A 660 24.51 -18.37 -20.19
CA VAL A 660 25.88 -18.36 -19.69
C VAL A 660 26.03 -19.13 -18.39
N LEU A 661 25.13 -18.89 -17.43
CA LEU A 661 25.11 -19.63 -16.16
C LEU A 661 24.87 -21.13 -16.37
N TYR A 662 23.90 -21.48 -17.22
CA TYR A 662 23.64 -22.87 -17.56
C TYR A 662 24.88 -23.57 -18.14
N SER A 663 25.67 -22.84 -18.96
CA SER A 663 26.90 -23.36 -19.50
C SER A 663 27.97 -23.72 -18.45
N TYR A 664 27.98 -23.09 -17.28
CA TYR A 664 28.85 -23.44 -16.16
C TYR A 664 28.35 -24.62 -15.35
N THR A 665 27.02 -24.65 -15.09
CA THR A 665 26.41 -25.67 -14.21
C THR A 665 26.47 -27.07 -14.81
N ASP A 666 26.45 -27.19 -16.12
CA ASP A 666 26.59 -28.46 -16.80
C ASP A 666 27.98 -29.11 -16.57
N ASN A 667 29.02 -28.27 -16.43
CA ASN A 667 30.35 -28.77 -16.05
C ASN A 667 30.37 -29.27 -14.60
N LEU A 668 29.61 -28.65 -13.69
CA LEU A 668 29.48 -29.07 -12.32
C LEU A 668 28.66 -30.38 -12.18
N LYS A 669 27.62 -30.57 -12.97
CA LYS A 669 26.86 -31.84 -13.02
C LYS A 669 27.75 -33.03 -13.40
N GLY A 670 28.71 -32.82 -14.33
CA GLY A 670 29.68 -33.84 -14.68
C GLY A 670 30.64 -34.23 -13.55
N PHE A 671 30.89 -33.32 -12.62
CA PHE A 671 31.70 -33.56 -11.44
C PHE A 671 30.97 -34.38 -10.38
N PHE A 672 29.69 -34.04 -10.12
CA PHE A 672 28.83 -34.77 -9.15
C PHE A 672 28.31 -36.13 -9.65
N LYS A 673 28.31 -36.39 -10.97
CA LYS A 673 27.96 -37.69 -11.54
C LYS A 673 29.12 -38.70 -11.51
N LYS A 674 30.35 -38.23 -11.26
CA LYS A 674 31.56 -39.03 -11.14
C LYS A 674 31.95 -39.42 -9.72
N SER A 675 31.31 -38.81 -8.71
CA SER A 675 31.35 -39.23 -7.30
C SER A 675 30.09 -40.00 -6.92
#